data_7068fb74eca443860752ec5a58375db9
#
_entry.id   7068fb74eca443860752ec5a58375db9
#
_cell.length_a   1.000
_cell.length_b   1.000
_cell.length_c   1.000
_cell.angle_alpha   90.00
_cell.angle_beta   90.00
_cell.angle_gamma   90.00
#
_symmetry.space_group_name_H-M   'P 1'
#
loop_
_entity.id
_entity.type
_entity.pdbx_description
1 polymer ?
#
loop_
_entity_poly.entity_id
_entity_poly.type
_entity_poly.pdbx_seq_one_letter_code
_entity_poly.pdbx_strand_id
1 'polypeptide(L)'
;MPILQSFSQSASASAIIVLSFFLISSSSEGFAEELSCESFSIRIEDGQIRSFKHPNSGTEYLPANIPAPLLSLRVNGSFHTPNRMVWNPNSSDAVLLFEETGVKAKVGFETKTTHITFELLSVEPAGKADLLIWGPYPTTIKAIVGETVGVVRNQDFAIGIQSLNAKTLGGFPRTEDDIMPMYNIFDGSDYSDISVKFEGEQLYRGNTAEHKDYGSVIQAFCRDRSQSRTISNWGHEQYVAPKHDDGGLIGSRIALFGCPAENALETLGAIELAENLPHPVIDGAWGKVSPDATASYLIVSFSEENLDDAIELTKRAGLKYLYHGGPFQTWGHFKLNPGQFPDNWDSMKRCVDRAKDSGVRLGVHTLSNFIKPNDPYVSPKPDQRLAVIGSSSLSDQVDATQDRIPIEDPLFFQKKTTMNTVMIGDELIRYQQVTESEPWFLTGCQRGAWNTTASSHPKGGKVSKLMDHGYRVFLSDSELSTEIAHNIADLFNQTNLSQISFDGLEGNWSTGMGQYGRTLFTKAWFDRLKPGLRGSVINDASNPGHFNWHIYTRMNWGEPWYAGFRESQTLYRLKNQAYYSRNLMPRMLGWFRMNEQTSVEDAEWLLARAAGFDAGFALATSPQTVAQNGMGSQIIEKIKQWETARMNGAFPESLKPALQQIQNEFELESTPEGTWLLRPVYSFKKDHQHNEQPGMIAFSTYEFNNPYDSQPLQFIIRSTGKSPAIDVTLEINGATTLDLKSTLKPGETLKYSGNSELITYDDSWHEQDRIPINDQNLKINRGKQTINLGYRFEGNEPALKLELRTLGKPTTLKAKR
;
A
#
# COMPACT_ATOMS: atom_id res chain seq x y z
N MET A 1 4.82 -2.34 -67.53
CA MET A 1 3.60 -2.97 -68.15
C MET A 1 3.67 -4.46 -67.91
N PRO A 2 2.61 -5.13 -67.53
CA PRO A 2 1.33 -4.73 -66.88
C PRO A 2 1.17 -5.63 -65.58
N ILE A 3 0.22 -5.59 -64.75
CA ILE A 3 -1.18 -5.16 -64.54
C ILE A 3 -1.55 -5.49 -63.10
N LEU A 4 -2.18 -4.57 -62.47
CA LEU A 4 -2.93 -4.66 -61.21
C LEU A 4 -4.01 -5.75 -61.24
N GLN A 5 -4.24 -6.44 -60.14
CA GLN A 5 -5.61 -6.79 -59.72
C GLN A 5 -5.74 -6.74 -58.19
N SER A 6 -6.61 -5.81 -57.82
CA SER A 6 -7.13 -5.59 -56.48
C SER A 6 -8.16 -6.68 -56.14
N PHE A 7 -8.12 -7.17 -54.90
CA PHE A 7 -9.28 -7.80 -54.28
C PHE A 7 -9.62 -7.05 -52.97
N SER A 8 -10.68 -6.28 -53.07
CA SER A 8 -11.39 -5.75 -51.92
C SER A 8 -12.27 -6.84 -51.34
N GLN A 9 -12.07 -7.20 -50.10
CA GLN A 9 -13.09 -7.89 -49.31
C GLN A 9 -13.63 -6.93 -48.28
N SER A 10 -14.86 -6.50 -48.50
CA SER A 10 -15.70 -5.78 -47.56
C SER A 10 -16.20 -6.76 -46.48
N ALA A 11 -15.76 -6.59 -45.24
CA ALA A 11 -16.42 -7.19 -44.10
C ALA A 11 -17.61 -6.31 -43.70
N SER A 12 -18.80 -6.78 -43.96
CA SER A 12 -20.05 -6.19 -43.48
C SER A 12 -20.20 -6.55 -41.99
N ALA A 13 -20.08 -5.55 -41.13
CA ALA A 13 -20.51 -5.64 -39.74
C ALA A 13 -22.04 -5.64 -39.69
N SER A 14 -22.64 -6.79 -39.40
CA SER A 14 -24.07 -6.87 -39.09
C SER A 14 -24.32 -6.37 -37.70
N ALA A 15 -24.80 -5.17 -37.55
CA ALA A 15 -25.38 -4.67 -36.31
C ALA A 15 -26.68 -5.42 -36.02
N ILE A 16 -26.71 -6.29 -35.07
CA ILE A 16 -27.94 -6.89 -34.55
C ILE A 16 -28.57 -5.86 -33.59
N ILE A 17 -29.59 -5.15 -34.11
CA ILE A 17 -30.47 -4.34 -33.26
C ILE A 17 -31.46 -5.30 -32.62
N VAL A 18 -31.27 -5.55 -31.29
CA VAL A 18 -32.27 -6.26 -30.49
C VAL A 18 -33.36 -5.25 -30.13
N LEU A 19 -34.47 -5.30 -30.86
CA LEU A 19 -35.69 -4.60 -30.49
C LEU A 19 -36.36 -5.35 -29.34
N SER A 20 -36.29 -4.79 -28.14
CA SER A 20 -37.09 -5.26 -27.01
C SER A 20 -38.54 -4.82 -27.19
N PHE A 21 -39.43 -5.78 -27.43
CA PHE A 21 -40.87 -5.54 -27.39
C PHE A 21 -41.38 -5.32 -25.97
N PHE A 22 -41.94 -4.14 -25.74
CA PHE A 22 -42.65 -3.84 -24.48
C PHE A 22 -44.08 -4.41 -24.54
N LEU A 23 -44.38 -5.32 -23.61
CA LEU A 23 -45.75 -5.68 -23.28
C LEU A 23 -46.21 -4.77 -22.12
N ILE A 24 -47.06 -3.79 -22.44
CA ILE A 24 -47.73 -2.98 -21.42
C ILE A 24 -48.95 -3.76 -20.93
N SER A 25 -48.84 -4.33 -19.74
CA SER A 25 -50.02 -4.80 -18.99
C SER A 25 -50.44 -3.74 -17.98
N SER A 26 -51.59 -3.13 -18.20
CA SER A 26 -52.21 -2.15 -17.28
C SER A 26 -52.87 -2.88 -16.13
N SER A 27 -52.18 -3.03 -15.00
CA SER A 27 -52.74 -3.27 -13.69
C SER A 27 -52.19 -2.22 -12.71
N SER A 28 -52.97 -1.71 -11.79
CA SER A 28 -52.66 -0.69 -10.81
C SER A 28 -51.80 -1.23 -9.66
N GLU A 29 -50.82 -2.02 -9.95
CA GLU A 29 -49.77 -2.48 -9.06
C GLU A 29 -48.48 -1.66 -9.40
N GLY A 30 -47.69 -1.27 -8.40
CA GLY A 30 -46.53 -0.42 -8.53
C GLY A 30 -45.65 -0.79 -9.72
N PHE A 31 -45.24 0.18 -10.49
CA PHE A 31 -44.40 -0.05 -11.70
C PHE A 31 -43.05 -0.59 -11.24
N ALA A 32 -42.80 -1.89 -11.49
CA ALA A 32 -41.51 -2.51 -11.31
C ALA A 32 -40.73 -2.42 -12.63
N GLU A 33 -39.48 -1.95 -12.58
CA GLU A 33 -38.60 -1.89 -13.75
C GLU A 33 -37.48 -2.88 -13.60
N GLU A 34 -37.18 -3.61 -14.68
CA GLU A 34 -36.06 -4.55 -14.73
C GLU A 34 -34.99 -4.03 -15.70
N LEU A 35 -33.81 -3.77 -15.16
CA LEU A 35 -32.62 -3.40 -15.89
C LEU A 35 -31.69 -4.60 -15.99
N SER A 36 -31.22 -4.95 -17.18
CA SER A 36 -30.37 -6.14 -17.37
C SER A 36 -29.17 -5.85 -18.26
N CYS A 37 -28.02 -6.38 -17.88
CA CYS A 37 -26.85 -6.54 -18.70
C CYS A 37 -26.60 -8.05 -18.96
N GLU A 38 -25.49 -8.41 -19.60
CA GLU A 38 -25.24 -9.79 -20.07
C GLU A 38 -25.34 -10.85 -18.94
N SER A 39 -24.79 -10.55 -17.76
CA SER A 39 -24.70 -11.51 -16.64
C SER A 39 -25.42 -11.05 -15.36
N PHE A 40 -26.12 -9.93 -15.40
CA PHE A 40 -26.71 -9.35 -14.19
C PHE A 40 -28.00 -8.60 -14.49
N SER A 41 -29.06 -8.83 -13.65
CA SER A 41 -30.29 -8.05 -13.72
C SER A 41 -30.67 -7.51 -12.35
N ILE A 42 -31.27 -6.33 -12.35
CA ILE A 42 -31.77 -5.60 -11.19
C ILE A 42 -33.25 -5.28 -11.41
N ARG A 43 -34.11 -5.62 -10.46
CA ARG A 43 -35.51 -5.17 -10.43
C ARG A 43 -35.68 -4.08 -9.38
N ILE A 44 -36.21 -2.94 -9.78
CA ILE A 44 -36.46 -1.78 -8.92
C ILE A 44 -37.97 -1.52 -8.84
N GLU A 45 -38.47 -1.31 -7.64
CA GLU A 45 -39.86 -1.02 -7.33
C GLU A 45 -39.94 0.02 -6.20
N ASP A 46 -40.64 1.14 -6.41
CA ASP A 46 -40.77 2.25 -5.46
C ASP A 46 -39.42 2.78 -4.92
N GLY A 47 -38.42 2.78 -5.76
CA GLY A 47 -37.06 3.23 -5.40
C GLY A 47 -36.29 2.25 -4.51
N GLN A 48 -36.77 1.02 -4.38
CA GLN A 48 -36.11 -0.09 -3.69
C GLN A 48 -35.68 -1.14 -4.70
N ILE A 49 -34.48 -1.67 -4.58
CA ILE A 49 -34.06 -2.85 -5.32
C ILE A 49 -34.75 -4.07 -4.72
N ARG A 50 -35.44 -4.84 -5.54
CA ARG A 50 -36.19 -6.04 -5.16
C ARG A 50 -35.57 -7.33 -5.62
N SER A 51 -34.56 -7.25 -6.50
CA SER A 51 -33.88 -8.44 -7.00
C SER A 51 -32.49 -8.09 -7.53
N PHE A 52 -31.52 -8.97 -7.24
CA PHE A 52 -30.22 -9.07 -7.87
C PHE A 52 -30.08 -10.47 -8.44
N LYS A 53 -30.19 -10.64 -9.74
CA LYS A 53 -30.20 -11.97 -10.37
C LYS A 53 -29.10 -12.17 -11.40
N HIS A 54 -28.68 -13.42 -11.50
CA HIS A 54 -28.00 -13.91 -12.71
C HIS A 54 -29.08 -14.30 -13.73
N PRO A 55 -29.18 -13.63 -14.87
CA PRO A 55 -30.30 -13.81 -15.82
C PRO A 55 -30.47 -15.27 -16.28
N ASN A 56 -29.38 -15.97 -16.61
CA ASN A 56 -29.43 -17.30 -17.18
C ASN A 56 -29.72 -18.39 -16.14
N SER A 57 -29.22 -18.28 -14.89
CA SER A 57 -29.46 -19.28 -13.85
C SER A 57 -30.70 -18.97 -13.00
N GLY A 58 -31.17 -17.73 -13.02
CA GLY A 58 -32.25 -17.26 -12.14
C GLY A 58 -31.86 -17.15 -10.66
N THR A 59 -30.59 -17.36 -10.33
CA THR A 59 -30.10 -17.29 -8.95
C THR A 59 -30.29 -15.89 -8.40
N GLU A 60 -30.96 -15.79 -7.23
CA GLU A 60 -31.21 -14.53 -6.52
C GLU A 60 -30.12 -14.31 -5.47
N TYR A 61 -29.53 -13.14 -5.49
CA TYR A 61 -28.44 -12.73 -4.57
C TYR A 61 -28.87 -11.66 -3.57
N LEU A 62 -30.08 -11.09 -3.71
CA LEU A 62 -30.61 -10.15 -2.70
C LEU A 62 -31.18 -10.96 -1.53
N PRO A 63 -30.74 -10.73 -0.26
CA PRO A 63 -31.31 -11.42 0.87
C PRO A 63 -32.76 -10.97 1.13
N ALA A 64 -33.64 -11.92 1.48
CA ALA A 64 -35.04 -11.64 1.78
C ALA A 64 -35.14 -10.70 2.98
N ASN A 65 -36.13 -9.78 2.93
CA ASN A 65 -36.51 -8.88 4.03
C ASN A 65 -35.45 -7.89 4.52
N ILE A 66 -34.39 -7.68 3.76
CA ILE A 66 -33.40 -6.64 4.02
C ILE A 66 -33.67 -5.46 3.08
N PRO A 67 -33.85 -4.21 3.60
CA PRO A 67 -34.03 -3.04 2.75
C PRO A 67 -32.84 -2.81 1.81
N ALA A 68 -33.14 -2.46 0.56
CA ALA A 68 -32.13 -2.18 -0.46
C ALA A 68 -32.53 -0.92 -1.26
N PRO A 69 -32.48 0.29 -0.65
CA PRO A 69 -32.83 1.51 -1.37
C PRO A 69 -31.90 1.74 -2.54
N LEU A 70 -32.43 2.23 -3.67
CA LEU A 70 -31.58 2.62 -4.81
C LEU A 70 -30.57 3.69 -4.38
N LEU A 71 -31.05 4.67 -3.59
CA LEU A 71 -30.20 5.63 -2.88
C LEU A 71 -30.90 6.12 -1.61
N SER A 72 -30.12 6.62 -0.66
CA SER A 72 -30.59 7.27 0.55
C SER A 72 -30.04 8.70 0.61
N LEU A 73 -30.82 9.63 1.15
CA LEU A 73 -30.41 11.03 1.34
C LEU A 73 -30.37 11.37 2.82
N ARG A 74 -29.35 12.10 3.26
CA ARG A 74 -29.35 12.75 4.58
C ARG A 74 -29.97 14.14 4.47
N VAL A 75 -31.05 14.34 5.22
CA VAL A 75 -31.79 15.59 5.29
C VAL A 75 -31.94 15.98 6.76
N ASN A 76 -31.52 17.21 7.12
CA ASN A 76 -31.52 17.67 8.52
C ASN A 76 -30.81 16.68 9.48
N GLY A 77 -29.69 16.05 9.05
CA GLY A 77 -28.90 15.12 9.87
C GLY A 77 -29.44 13.69 9.94
N SER A 78 -30.61 13.38 9.36
CA SER A 78 -31.20 12.04 9.34
C SER A 78 -31.24 11.44 7.95
N PHE A 79 -31.03 10.12 7.85
CA PHE A 79 -31.13 9.40 6.57
C PHE A 79 -32.56 9.02 6.26
N HIS A 80 -32.95 9.25 5.02
CA HIS A 80 -34.28 8.90 4.47
C HIS A 80 -34.08 8.08 3.20
N THR A 81 -35.00 7.13 2.99
CA THR A 81 -35.06 6.30 1.78
C THR A 81 -36.26 6.68 0.94
N PRO A 82 -36.22 6.50 -0.39
CA PRO A 82 -37.40 6.77 -1.20
C PRO A 82 -38.51 5.77 -0.88
N ASN A 83 -39.75 6.26 -0.92
CA ASN A 83 -40.94 5.46 -0.72
C ASN A 83 -41.84 5.39 -1.97
N ARG A 84 -41.45 6.09 -3.03
CA ARG A 84 -42.11 6.03 -4.35
C ARG A 84 -41.11 6.38 -5.46
N MET A 85 -41.28 5.75 -6.60
CA MET A 85 -40.52 6.04 -7.81
C MET A 85 -41.47 6.33 -8.97
N VAL A 86 -41.23 7.41 -9.68
CA VAL A 86 -41.91 7.74 -10.94
C VAL A 86 -40.91 7.56 -12.08
N TRP A 87 -41.15 6.52 -12.84
CA TRP A 87 -40.32 6.15 -13.97
C TRP A 87 -40.65 7.00 -15.22
N ASN A 88 -39.65 7.40 -15.97
CA ASN A 88 -39.81 8.06 -17.24
C ASN A 88 -39.14 7.25 -18.38
N PRO A 89 -39.87 6.37 -19.03
CA PRO A 89 -39.32 5.46 -20.02
C PRO A 89 -38.75 6.16 -21.26
N ASN A 90 -39.17 7.41 -21.51
CA ASN A 90 -38.73 8.17 -22.69
C ASN A 90 -37.39 8.86 -22.52
N SER A 91 -36.88 9.01 -21.32
CA SER A 91 -35.66 9.76 -20.99
C SER A 91 -34.62 8.99 -20.22
N SER A 92 -34.81 7.69 -20.02
CA SER A 92 -33.90 6.84 -19.20
C SER A 92 -33.57 7.46 -17.84
N ASP A 93 -34.60 7.99 -17.16
CA ASP A 93 -34.51 8.55 -15.82
C ASP A 93 -35.74 8.22 -14.97
N ALA A 94 -35.59 8.36 -13.68
CA ALA A 94 -36.66 8.22 -12.70
C ALA A 94 -36.58 9.32 -11.65
N VAL A 95 -37.74 9.68 -11.09
CA VAL A 95 -37.83 10.59 -9.94
C VAL A 95 -38.18 9.79 -8.70
N LEU A 96 -37.28 9.78 -7.74
CA LEU A 96 -37.46 9.20 -6.43
C LEU A 96 -38.10 10.24 -5.50
N LEU A 97 -39.17 9.86 -4.81
CA LEU A 97 -39.89 10.71 -3.90
C LEU A 97 -39.58 10.28 -2.45
N PHE A 98 -39.21 11.27 -1.62
CA PHE A 98 -38.97 11.15 -0.18
C PHE A 98 -40.08 11.92 0.53
N GLU A 99 -41.27 11.30 0.62
CA GLU A 99 -42.50 11.97 1.03
C GLU A 99 -42.41 12.58 2.43
N GLU A 100 -41.67 11.93 3.37
CA GLU A 100 -41.47 12.45 4.73
C GLU A 100 -40.77 13.80 4.77
N THR A 101 -39.88 14.07 3.81
CA THR A 101 -39.06 15.29 3.74
C THR A 101 -39.51 16.26 2.67
N GLY A 102 -40.36 15.81 1.75
CA GLY A 102 -40.78 16.54 0.57
C GLY A 102 -39.66 16.66 -0.48
N VAL A 103 -38.55 15.92 -0.33
CA VAL A 103 -37.42 15.93 -1.29
C VAL A 103 -37.73 15.02 -2.48
N LYS A 104 -37.30 15.45 -3.66
CA LYS A 104 -37.31 14.68 -4.90
C LYS A 104 -35.89 14.55 -5.42
N ALA A 105 -35.49 13.35 -5.83
CA ALA A 105 -34.21 13.11 -6.48
C ALA A 105 -34.43 12.52 -7.87
N LYS A 106 -33.88 13.15 -8.88
CA LYS A 106 -33.93 12.64 -10.25
C LYS A 106 -32.66 11.82 -10.51
N VAL A 107 -32.83 10.57 -10.93
CA VAL A 107 -31.73 9.62 -11.19
C VAL A 107 -31.80 9.18 -12.65
N GLY A 108 -30.71 9.37 -13.38
CA GLY A 108 -30.47 8.79 -14.70
C GLY A 108 -29.88 7.40 -14.60
N PHE A 109 -30.14 6.56 -15.60
CA PHE A 109 -29.55 5.22 -15.66
C PHE A 109 -29.25 4.84 -17.10
N GLU A 110 -28.25 3.99 -17.28
CA GLU A 110 -27.87 3.43 -18.57
C GLU A 110 -27.48 1.96 -18.39
N THR A 111 -27.99 1.10 -19.25
CA THR A 111 -27.61 -0.31 -19.29
C THR A 111 -26.57 -0.53 -20.37
N LYS A 112 -25.42 -1.05 -20.01
CA LYS A 112 -24.32 -1.44 -20.88
C LYS A 112 -24.13 -2.95 -20.90
N THR A 113 -23.26 -3.47 -21.74
CA THR A 113 -23.03 -4.91 -21.88
C THR A 113 -22.63 -5.55 -20.55
N THR A 114 -21.76 -4.93 -19.79
CA THR A 114 -21.15 -5.50 -18.56
C THR A 114 -21.73 -4.96 -17.27
N HIS A 115 -22.43 -3.80 -17.27
CA HIS A 115 -22.85 -3.10 -16.07
C HIS A 115 -24.03 -2.14 -16.31
N ILE A 116 -24.63 -1.69 -15.22
CA ILE A 116 -25.70 -0.72 -15.19
C ILE A 116 -25.19 0.51 -14.43
N THR A 117 -25.30 1.70 -15.02
CA THR A 117 -24.91 2.95 -14.37
C THR A 117 -26.11 3.69 -13.78
N PHE A 118 -25.87 4.41 -12.69
CA PHE A 118 -26.81 5.32 -12.05
C PHE A 118 -26.12 6.65 -11.78
N GLU A 119 -26.82 7.76 -12.06
CA GLU A 119 -26.31 9.12 -11.85
C GLU A 119 -27.36 10.01 -11.20
N LEU A 120 -27.00 10.75 -10.17
CA LEU A 120 -27.86 11.76 -9.58
C LEU A 120 -27.89 13.02 -10.47
N LEU A 121 -29.03 13.32 -11.09
CA LEU A 121 -29.23 14.43 -12.01
C LEU A 121 -29.71 15.71 -11.32
N SER A 122 -30.60 15.59 -10.31
CA SER A 122 -31.06 16.72 -9.52
C SER A 122 -31.58 16.29 -8.15
N VAL A 123 -31.58 17.24 -7.20
CA VAL A 123 -32.27 17.15 -5.90
C VAL A 123 -33.09 18.42 -5.72
N GLU A 124 -34.37 18.27 -5.42
CA GLU A 124 -35.32 19.37 -5.22
C GLU A 124 -36.00 19.25 -3.84
N PRO A 125 -35.97 20.31 -3.03
CA PRO A 125 -35.32 21.61 -3.20
C PRO A 125 -33.79 21.48 -3.14
N ALA A 126 -33.06 22.32 -3.91
CA ALA A 126 -31.61 22.36 -3.92
C ALA A 126 -31.04 22.66 -2.51
N GLY A 127 -29.93 21.98 -2.16
CA GLY A 127 -29.24 22.16 -0.88
C GLY A 127 -30.00 21.60 0.33
N LYS A 128 -31.09 20.87 0.12
CA LYS A 128 -31.87 20.26 1.23
C LYS A 128 -31.22 19.01 1.79
N ALA A 129 -30.53 18.26 0.94
CA ALA A 129 -29.73 17.09 1.32
C ALA A 129 -28.23 17.43 1.29
N ASP A 130 -27.49 16.95 2.26
CA ASP A 130 -26.04 17.19 2.38
C ASP A 130 -25.18 15.92 2.18
N LEU A 131 -25.82 14.74 2.14
CA LEU A 131 -25.15 13.46 1.93
C LEU A 131 -26.06 12.51 1.15
N LEU A 132 -25.49 11.85 0.16
CA LEU A 132 -26.12 10.80 -0.63
C LEU A 132 -25.38 9.49 -0.38
N ILE A 133 -26.12 8.40 -0.16
CA ILE A 133 -25.60 7.02 -0.14
C ILE A 133 -26.24 6.27 -1.31
N TRP A 134 -25.41 5.71 -2.20
CA TRP A 134 -25.83 4.69 -3.14
C TRP A 134 -25.93 3.36 -2.39
N GLY A 135 -27.16 2.86 -2.25
CA GLY A 135 -27.48 1.72 -1.39
C GLY A 135 -27.85 2.14 0.04
N PRO A 136 -27.45 1.33 1.06
CA PRO A 136 -26.64 0.10 1.00
C PRO A 136 -27.31 -1.04 0.24
N TYR A 137 -26.55 -1.77 -0.61
CA TYR A 137 -27.05 -2.89 -1.39
C TYR A 137 -26.66 -4.21 -0.75
N PRO A 138 -27.57 -4.92 -0.07
CA PRO A 138 -27.29 -6.19 0.57
C PRO A 138 -27.15 -7.32 -0.45
N THR A 139 -26.25 -8.27 -0.18
CA THR A 139 -26.08 -9.49 -0.97
C THR A 139 -25.95 -10.72 -0.08
N THR A 140 -26.31 -11.91 -0.60
CA THR A 140 -26.14 -13.19 0.10
C THR A 140 -24.68 -13.71 0.01
N ILE A 141 -23.84 -13.07 -0.79
CA ILE A 141 -22.44 -13.45 -0.97
C ILE A 141 -21.59 -13.05 0.24
N LYS A 142 -20.87 -14.02 0.85
CA LYS A 142 -20.07 -13.77 2.05
C LYS A 142 -18.64 -14.34 2.01
N ALA A 143 -18.28 -15.11 0.96
CA ALA A 143 -17.03 -15.85 0.97
C ALA A 143 -15.80 -14.95 0.84
N ILE A 144 -15.84 -13.99 -0.07
CA ILE A 144 -14.75 -13.04 -0.30
C ILE A 144 -15.37 -11.65 -0.43
N VAL A 145 -14.95 -10.76 0.47
CA VAL A 145 -15.41 -9.37 0.50
C VAL A 145 -14.24 -8.42 0.25
N GLY A 146 -14.23 -7.77 -0.90
CA GLY A 146 -13.23 -6.78 -1.30
C GLY A 146 -13.63 -5.38 -0.84
N GLU A 147 -13.29 -5.06 0.39
CA GLU A 147 -13.75 -3.87 1.10
C GLU A 147 -13.32 -2.54 0.48
N THR A 148 -12.26 -2.54 -0.31
CA THR A 148 -11.77 -1.35 -1.03
C THR A 148 -12.26 -1.33 -2.47
N VAL A 149 -12.12 -2.45 -3.19
CA VAL A 149 -12.54 -2.53 -4.60
C VAL A 149 -14.06 -2.54 -4.78
N GLY A 150 -14.81 -2.83 -3.70
CA GLY A 150 -16.28 -2.85 -3.74
C GLY A 150 -16.85 -4.07 -4.47
N VAL A 151 -16.16 -5.22 -4.43
CA VAL A 151 -16.57 -6.47 -5.07
C VAL A 151 -16.70 -7.59 -4.05
N VAL A 152 -17.85 -8.23 -4.03
CA VAL A 152 -18.11 -9.43 -3.23
C VAL A 152 -18.23 -10.63 -4.14
N ARG A 153 -17.65 -11.78 -3.79
CA ARG A 153 -17.67 -12.97 -4.64
C ARG A 153 -17.65 -14.28 -3.85
N ASN A 154 -18.23 -15.29 -4.44
CA ASN A 154 -18.07 -16.70 -4.03
C ASN A 154 -17.28 -17.45 -5.10
N GLN A 155 -17.46 -18.78 -5.20
CA GLN A 155 -16.79 -19.60 -6.23
C GLN A 155 -17.39 -19.38 -7.63
N ASP A 156 -18.67 -19.04 -7.71
CA ASP A 156 -19.43 -19.02 -8.95
C ASP A 156 -19.66 -17.61 -9.50
N PHE A 157 -19.93 -16.65 -8.61
CA PHE A 157 -20.41 -15.32 -9.00
C PHE A 157 -19.79 -14.19 -8.18
N ALA A 158 -19.68 -13.03 -8.83
CA ALA A 158 -19.25 -11.78 -8.22
C ALA A 158 -20.29 -10.68 -8.45
N ILE A 159 -20.50 -9.84 -7.45
CA ILE A 159 -21.30 -8.61 -7.55
C ILE A 159 -20.43 -7.45 -7.06
N GLY A 160 -20.50 -6.31 -7.76
CA GLY A 160 -19.69 -5.15 -7.41
C GLY A 160 -20.36 -3.80 -7.66
N ILE A 161 -19.84 -2.80 -6.97
CA ILE A 161 -20.12 -1.37 -7.16
C ILE A 161 -18.84 -0.67 -7.54
N GLN A 162 -18.89 0.25 -8.52
CA GLN A 162 -17.78 1.11 -8.89
C GLN A 162 -18.22 2.57 -8.90
N SER A 163 -17.41 3.43 -8.31
CA SER A 163 -17.56 4.88 -8.39
C SER A 163 -17.05 5.36 -9.75
N LEU A 164 -17.88 6.07 -10.51
CA LEU A 164 -17.54 6.50 -11.87
C LEU A 164 -16.94 7.91 -11.94
N ASN A 165 -16.78 8.55 -10.80
CA ASN A 165 -16.05 9.82 -10.68
C ASN A 165 -15.43 9.98 -9.28
N ALA A 166 -14.52 10.95 -9.16
CA ALA A 166 -13.73 11.14 -7.95
C ALA A 166 -14.54 11.57 -6.73
N LYS A 167 -15.67 12.30 -6.90
CA LYS A 167 -16.49 12.77 -5.78
C LYS A 167 -17.44 11.73 -5.21
N THR A 168 -17.67 10.65 -5.94
CA THR A 168 -18.40 9.47 -5.46
C THR A 168 -17.39 8.57 -4.78
N LEU A 169 -17.49 8.44 -3.47
CA LEU A 169 -16.54 7.71 -2.64
C LEU A 169 -17.08 6.31 -2.31
N GLY A 170 -16.19 5.34 -2.25
CA GLY A 170 -16.58 3.99 -1.81
C GLY A 170 -16.86 3.95 -0.31
N GLY A 171 -17.90 3.21 0.07
CA GLY A 171 -18.25 2.94 1.45
C GLY A 171 -19.39 3.79 2.01
N PHE A 172 -19.46 3.79 3.34
CA PHE A 172 -20.38 4.58 4.15
C PHE A 172 -19.56 5.48 5.07
N PRO A 173 -19.81 6.81 5.12
CA PRO A 173 -19.06 7.71 5.99
C PRO A 173 -19.43 7.45 7.46
N ARG A 174 -18.44 7.08 8.27
CA ARG A 174 -18.63 6.87 9.72
C ARG A 174 -18.43 8.15 10.52
N THR A 175 -17.73 9.10 9.95
CA THR A 175 -17.37 10.39 10.55
C THR A 175 -17.57 11.52 9.55
N GLU A 176 -17.68 12.76 10.03
CA GLU A 176 -17.90 13.92 9.17
C GLU A 176 -16.66 14.36 8.39
N ASP A 177 -15.49 13.86 8.74
CA ASP A 177 -14.24 14.09 8.01
C ASP A 177 -14.01 13.14 6.82
N ASP A 178 -14.94 12.19 6.60
CA ASP A 178 -14.91 11.21 5.52
C ASP A 178 -13.61 10.36 5.47
N ILE A 179 -12.94 10.20 6.61
CA ILE A 179 -11.79 9.30 6.72
C ILE A 179 -12.28 7.87 6.64
N MET A 180 -11.69 7.10 5.74
CA MET A 180 -12.02 5.69 5.57
C MET A 180 -11.61 4.88 6.82
N PRO A 181 -12.40 3.89 7.25
CA PRO A 181 -11.97 2.98 8.30
C PRO A 181 -10.64 2.32 7.94
N MET A 182 -9.66 2.46 8.81
CA MET A 182 -8.33 1.88 8.64
C MET A 182 -7.86 1.28 9.97
N TYR A 183 -7.19 0.13 9.89
CA TYR A 183 -6.38 -0.31 11.01
C TYR A 183 -5.13 0.56 11.09
N ASN A 184 -4.91 1.17 12.24
CA ASN A 184 -3.68 1.86 12.54
C ASN A 184 -2.73 0.92 13.28
N ILE A 185 -1.78 0.35 12.58
CA ILE A 185 -0.75 -0.52 13.17
C ILE A 185 0.23 0.25 14.07
N PHE A 186 0.20 1.59 13.99
CA PHE A 186 1.10 2.49 14.72
C PHE A 186 0.51 3.03 16.03
N ASP A 187 -0.68 2.58 16.46
CA ASP A 187 -1.32 3.01 17.70
C ASP A 187 -0.61 2.48 18.95
N GLY A 188 0.64 2.91 19.15
CA GLY A 188 1.40 2.67 20.36
C GLY A 188 1.72 1.20 20.69
N SER A 189 1.48 0.28 19.76
CA SER A 189 1.83 -1.12 19.90
C SER A 189 3.21 -1.40 19.32
N ASP A 190 3.99 -2.20 20.03
CA ASP A 190 5.17 -2.82 19.47
C ASP A 190 4.76 -3.70 18.27
N TYR A 191 5.49 -3.58 17.19
CA TYR A 191 5.25 -4.38 16.01
C TYR A 191 5.47 -5.87 16.22
N SER A 192 6.25 -6.27 17.23
CA SER A 192 6.39 -7.66 17.64
C SER A 192 5.06 -8.27 18.06
N ASP A 193 4.12 -7.46 18.57
CA ASP A 193 2.81 -7.88 19.07
C ASP A 193 1.71 -7.91 17.99
N ILE A 194 2.03 -7.61 16.74
CA ILE A 194 1.06 -7.64 15.64
C ILE A 194 0.33 -9.00 15.58
N SER A 195 1.03 -10.10 15.82
CA SER A 195 0.44 -11.44 15.85
C SER A 195 -0.70 -11.57 16.84
N VAL A 196 -0.52 -11.05 18.03
CA VAL A 196 -1.52 -11.10 19.11
C VAL A 196 -2.69 -10.17 18.80
N LYS A 197 -2.40 -8.94 18.34
CA LYS A 197 -3.40 -7.91 18.08
C LYS A 197 -4.29 -8.22 16.88
N PHE A 198 -3.74 -8.85 15.83
CA PHE A 198 -4.45 -9.13 14.57
C PHE A 198 -4.74 -10.61 14.34
N GLU A 199 -4.42 -11.48 15.29
CA GLU A 199 -4.71 -12.90 15.18
C GLU A 199 -6.23 -13.13 15.10
N GLY A 200 -6.66 -13.82 14.06
CA GLY A 200 -8.08 -14.07 13.80
C GLY A 200 -8.88 -12.89 13.24
N GLU A 201 -8.32 -11.68 13.19
CA GLU A 201 -8.98 -10.51 12.63
C GLU A 201 -8.58 -10.24 11.19
N GLN A 202 -9.54 -9.74 10.40
CA GLN A 202 -9.25 -9.24 9.06
C GLN A 202 -8.74 -7.80 9.16
N LEU A 203 -7.72 -7.49 8.35
CA LEU A 203 -7.16 -6.15 8.25
C LEU A 203 -7.98 -5.34 7.25
N TYR A 204 -9.06 -4.69 7.70
CA TYR A 204 -9.92 -3.87 6.84
C TYR A 204 -9.29 -2.51 6.56
N ARG A 205 -9.43 -2.06 5.31
CA ARG A 205 -8.94 -0.76 4.85
C ARG A 205 -9.96 -0.01 4.00
N GLY A 206 -11.22 -0.18 4.32
CA GLY A 206 -12.37 0.41 3.67
C GLY A 206 -13.66 -0.27 4.06
N ASN A 207 -14.76 0.26 3.58
CA ASN A 207 -16.11 -0.27 3.81
C ASN A 207 -17.00 -0.10 2.57
N THR A 208 -16.41 -0.07 1.38
CA THR A 208 -17.17 -0.13 0.13
C THR A 208 -17.94 -1.43 0.02
N ALA A 209 -17.32 -2.52 0.49
CA ALA A 209 -18.00 -3.77 0.80
C ALA A 209 -17.73 -4.16 2.25
N GLU A 210 -18.74 -4.66 2.95
CA GLU A 210 -18.64 -5.12 4.35
C GLU A 210 -19.31 -6.47 4.54
N HIS A 211 -18.76 -7.29 5.44
CA HIS A 211 -19.44 -8.50 5.92
C HIS A 211 -20.67 -8.15 6.75
N LYS A 212 -21.74 -8.93 6.56
CA LYS A 212 -22.96 -8.91 7.35
C LYS A 212 -23.40 -10.34 7.66
N ASP A 213 -24.24 -10.53 8.67
CA ASP A 213 -24.73 -11.86 9.05
C ASP A 213 -25.45 -12.57 7.90
N TYR A 214 -26.18 -11.80 7.09
CA TYR A 214 -26.91 -12.31 5.91
C TYR A 214 -26.00 -12.53 4.67
N GLY A 215 -24.75 -12.10 4.70
CA GLY A 215 -23.83 -12.14 3.57
C GLY A 215 -22.88 -10.96 3.56
N SER A 216 -23.18 -9.97 2.74
CA SER A 216 -22.39 -8.73 2.64
C SER A 216 -23.27 -7.55 2.19
N VAL A 217 -22.68 -6.37 2.22
CA VAL A 217 -23.25 -5.14 1.66
C VAL A 217 -22.21 -4.45 0.81
N ILE A 218 -22.64 -3.83 -0.29
CA ILE A 218 -21.84 -2.94 -1.11
C ILE A 218 -22.47 -1.55 -1.16
N GLN A 219 -21.67 -0.49 -1.14
CA GLN A 219 -22.16 0.88 -0.98
C GLN A 219 -21.14 1.92 -1.42
N ALA A 220 -21.66 3.11 -1.79
CA ALA A 220 -20.83 4.29 -2.09
C ALA A 220 -21.57 5.55 -1.63
N PHE A 221 -20.87 6.67 -1.51
CA PHE A 221 -21.48 7.91 -1.06
C PHE A 221 -20.92 9.14 -1.77
N CYS A 222 -21.68 10.22 -1.69
CA CYS A 222 -21.25 11.56 -2.10
C CYS A 222 -21.73 12.57 -1.06
N ARG A 223 -20.85 13.51 -0.70
CA ARG A 223 -21.15 14.59 0.26
C ARG A 223 -21.16 15.93 -0.45
N ASP A 224 -22.09 16.80 -0.06
CA ASP A 224 -22.07 18.22 -0.43
C ASP A 224 -21.02 18.94 0.43
N ARG A 225 -20.01 19.53 -0.23
CA ARG A 225 -18.91 20.27 0.38
C ARG A 225 -18.93 21.74 -0.02
N SER A 226 -20.01 22.21 -0.59
CA SER A 226 -20.16 23.60 -1.07
C SER A 226 -20.10 24.66 0.04
N GLN A 227 -20.25 24.24 1.31
CA GLN A 227 -20.17 25.09 2.49
C GLN A 227 -19.05 24.63 3.40
N SER A 228 -18.44 25.59 4.14
CA SER A 228 -17.49 25.25 5.20
C SER A 228 -18.21 24.52 6.35
N ARG A 229 -17.50 23.59 6.98
CA ARG A 229 -18.04 22.74 8.05
C ARG A 229 -17.07 22.72 9.23
N THR A 230 -17.60 22.80 10.44
CA THR A 230 -16.82 22.49 11.66
C THR A 230 -16.94 20.99 11.94
N ILE A 231 -15.82 20.31 11.92
CA ILE A 231 -15.74 18.84 12.06
C ILE A 231 -14.61 18.44 13.01
N SER A 232 -14.69 17.24 13.53
CA SER A 232 -13.49 16.60 14.06
C SER A 232 -12.65 16.10 12.89
N ASN A 233 -11.38 16.47 12.83
CA ASN A 233 -10.45 16.06 11.77
C ASN A 233 -9.03 15.90 12.32
N TRP A 234 -8.48 14.72 12.15
CA TRP A 234 -7.08 14.39 12.49
C TRP A 234 -6.67 14.86 13.90
N GLY A 235 -7.53 14.56 14.87
CA GLY A 235 -7.33 14.89 16.27
C GLY A 235 -7.62 16.36 16.65
N HIS A 236 -8.16 17.16 15.74
CA HIS A 236 -8.65 18.53 16.01
C HIS A 236 -10.17 18.54 15.98
N GLU A 237 -10.82 18.66 17.14
CA GLU A 237 -12.27 18.53 17.24
C GLU A 237 -13.06 19.70 16.66
N GLN A 238 -12.46 20.89 16.60
CA GLN A 238 -13.08 22.11 16.07
C GLN A 238 -12.41 22.53 14.75
N TYR A 239 -11.99 21.55 13.94
CA TYR A 239 -11.38 21.86 12.64
C TYR A 239 -12.40 22.47 11.69
N VAL A 240 -12.04 23.61 11.10
CA VAL A 240 -12.88 24.30 10.11
C VAL A 240 -12.50 23.83 8.71
N ALA A 241 -13.19 22.78 8.22
CA ALA A 241 -13.02 22.30 6.86
C ALA A 241 -13.48 23.39 5.85
N PRO A 242 -12.61 23.88 4.97
CA PRO A 242 -12.99 24.88 4.00
C PRO A 242 -14.02 24.34 3.00
N LYS A 243 -14.79 25.25 2.40
CA LYS A 243 -15.68 24.89 1.30
C LYS A 243 -14.90 24.38 0.09
N HIS A 244 -15.51 23.43 -0.62
CA HIS A 244 -15.03 22.92 -1.90
C HIS A 244 -16.24 22.76 -2.83
N ASP A 245 -16.27 23.55 -3.90
CA ASP A 245 -17.39 23.56 -4.83
C ASP A 245 -17.07 22.66 -6.03
N ASP A 246 -17.64 21.45 -6.00
CA ASP A 246 -17.55 20.45 -7.06
C ASP A 246 -18.94 20.11 -7.66
N GLY A 247 -19.93 20.99 -7.44
CA GLY A 247 -21.33 20.78 -7.82
C GLY A 247 -22.12 19.97 -6.78
N GLY A 248 -21.61 19.81 -5.58
CA GLY A 248 -22.26 19.12 -4.46
C GLY A 248 -22.60 17.66 -4.76
N LEU A 249 -23.85 17.25 -4.50
CA LEU A 249 -24.31 15.86 -4.75
C LEU A 249 -24.52 15.55 -6.23
N ILE A 250 -24.83 16.57 -7.06
CA ILE A 250 -25.24 16.40 -8.45
C ILE A 250 -24.07 15.85 -9.28
N GLY A 251 -24.38 14.87 -10.16
CA GLY A 251 -23.40 14.16 -10.96
C GLY A 251 -22.68 13.03 -10.21
N SER A 252 -23.03 12.75 -8.92
CA SER A 252 -22.58 11.51 -8.27
C SER A 252 -23.03 10.32 -9.09
N ARG A 253 -22.09 9.41 -9.42
CA ARG A 253 -22.35 8.35 -10.41
C ARG A 253 -21.68 7.05 -10.01
N ILE A 254 -22.42 5.93 -10.16
CA ILE A 254 -21.93 4.58 -9.89
C ILE A 254 -22.23 3.62 -11.04
N ALA A 255 -21.51 2.51 -11.08
CA ALA A 255 -21.86 1.31 -11.82
C ALA A 255 -22.14 0.15 -10.87
N LEU A 256 -23.21 -0.61 -11.14
CA LEU A 256 -23.47 -1.92 -10.53
C LEU A 256 -23.26 -3.01 -11.58
N PHE A 257 -22.62 -4.09 -11.20
CA PHE A 257 -22.36 -5.21 -12.11
C PHE A 257 -22.42 -6.55 -11.37
N GLY A 258 -22.67 -7.61 -12.13
CA GLY A 258 -22.51 -8.99 -11.70
C GLY A 258 -21.91 -9.82 -12.83
N CYS A 259 -21.04 -10.77 -12.51
CA CYS A 259 -20.36 -11.61 -13.49
C CYS A 259 -19.93 -12.94 -12.88
N PRO A 260 -19.55 -13.97 -13.68
CA PRO A 260 -18.83 -15.14 -13.16
C PRO A 260 -17.62 -14.71 -12.32
N ALA A 261 -17.37 -15.40 -11.22
CA ALA A 261 -16.36 -14.97 -10.23
C ALA A 261 -14.95 -14.83 -10.80
N GLU A 262 -14.58 -15.71 -11.72
CA GLU A 262 -13.28 -15.68 -12.43
C GLU A 262 -13.14 -14.46 -13.35
N ASN A 263 -14.23 -13.89 -13.82
CA ASN A 263 -14.25 -12.74 -14.73
C ASN A 263 -14.29 -11.39 -13.99
N ALA A 264 -14.31 -11.39 -12.66
CA ALA A 264 -14.49 -10.15 -11.88
C ALA A 264 -13.45 -9.07 -12.21
N LEU A 265 -12.18 -9.45 -12.37
CA LEU A 265 -11.12 -8.51 -12.71
C LEU A 265 -11.25 -8.01 -14.16
N GLU A 266 -11.56 -8.88 -15.11
CA GLU A 266 -11.77 -8.52 -16.51
C GLU A 266 -12.96 -7.58 -16.68
N THR A 267 -14.07 -7.85 -15.96
CA THR A 267 -15.26 -6.99 -15.93
C THR A 267 -14.93 -5.58 -15.40
N LEU A 268 -14.11 -5.48 -14.35
CA LEU A 268 -13.63 -4.18 -13.84
C LEU A 268 -12.82 -3.43 -14.91
N GLY A 269 -11.94 -4.10 -15.62
CA GLY A 269 -11.19 -3.51 -16.73
C GLY A 269 -12.10 -3.02 -17.88
N ALA A 270 -13.14 -3.78 -18.20
CA ALA A 270 -14.14 -3.38 -19.19
C ALA A 270 -14.95 -2.15 -18.74
N ILE A 271 -15.30 -2.06 -17.45
CA ILE A 271 -15.95 -0.88 -16.87
C ILE A 271 -15.02 0.34 -16.94
N GLU A 272 -13.73 0.20 -16.57
CA GLU A 272 -12.76 1.29 -16.68
C GLU A 272 -12.73 1.89 -18.09
N LEU A 273 -12.66 1.04 -19.10
CA LEU A 273 -12.62 1.47 -20.51
C LEU A 273 -13.94 2.08 -20.97
N ALA A 274 -15.08 1.47 -20.62
CA ALA A 274 -16.40 1.93 -21.02
C ALA A 274 -16.78 3.28 -20.39
N GLU A 275 -16.27 3.55 -19.16
CA GLU A 275 -16.59 4.74 -18.37
C GLU A 275 -15.44 5.77 -18.35
N ASN A 276 -14.39 5.54 -19.14
CA ASN A 276 -13.22 6.40 -19.23
C ASN A 276 -12.57 6.69 -17.86
N LEU A 277 -12.51 5.66 -17.01
CA LEU A 277 -11.79 5.69 -15.75
C LEU A 277 -10.28 5.53 -15.98
N PRO A 278 -9.43 5.85 -15.00
CA PRO A 278 -8.01 5.54 -15.09
C PRO A 278 -7.79 4.05 -15.38
N HIS A 279 -7.00 3.76 -16.41
CA HIS A 279 -6.67 2.39 -16.86
C HIS A 279 -5.19 2.30 -17.20
N PRO A 280 -4.28 2.25 -16.20
CA PRO A 280 -2.84 2.19 -16.44
C PRO A 280 -2.45 0.95 -17.26
N VAL A 281 -1.59 1.14 -18.28
CA VAL A 281 -1.09 0.08 -19.17
C VAL A 281 0.42 0.05 -19.11
N ILE A 282 1.01 -0.95 -18.47
CA ILE A 282 2.44 -1.12 -18.31
C ILE A 282 2.96 -2.11 -19.36
N ASP A 283 3.83 -1.64 -20.25
CA ASP A 283 4.39 -2.45 -21.34
C ASP A 283 3.34 -3.23 -22.17
N GLY A 284 2.20 -2.58 -22.44
CA GLY A 284 1.11 -3.14 -23.26
C GLY A 284 0.12 -4.02 -22.49
N ALA A 285 0.30 -4.23 -21.19
CA ALA A 285 -0.65 -4.95 -20.34
C ALA A 285 -1.29 -4.03 -19.29
N TRP A 286 -2.59 -4.20 -19.03
CA TRP A 286 -3.26 -3.48 -17.95
C TRP A 286 -2.53 -3.66 -16.61
N GLY A 287 -2.35 -2.57 -15.86
CA GLY A 287 -1.56 -2.55 -14.63
C GLY A 287 -1.98 -3.57 -13.56
N LYS A 288 -3.22 -4.04 -13.58
CA LYS A 288 -3.71 -5.08 -12.66
C LYS A 288 -3.25 -6.50 -13.04
N VAL A 289 -2.86 -6.73 -14.29
CA VAL A 289 -2.43 -8.05 -14.81
C VAL A 289 -1.01 -8.00 -15.39
N SER A 290 -0.39 -6.82 -15.47
CA SER A 290 0.99 -6.69 -15.94
C SER A 290 1.94 -7.42 -15.00
N PRO A 291 2.86 -8.26 -15.51
CA PRO A 291 3.92 -8.85 -14.69
C PRO A 291 4.78 -7.80 -13.97
N ASP A 292 5.00 -6.65 -14.60
CA ASP A 292 5.80 -5.55 -14.03
C ASP A 292 5.15 -4.93 -12.79
N ALA A 293 3.84 -5.05 -12.62
CA ALA A 293 3.16 -4.58 -11.41
C ALA A 293 3.63 -5.29 -10.13
N THR A 294 4.06 -6.55 -10.25
CA THR A 294 4.64 -7.32 -9.13
C THR A 294 6.17 -7.44 -9.21
N ALA A 295 6.84 -6.72 -10.12
CA ALA A 295 8.29 -6.76 -10.22
C ALA A 295 8.95 -6.21 -8.93
N SER A 296 9.95 -6.92 -8.43
CA SER A 296 10.77 -6.47 -7.31
C SER A 296 11.71 -5.36 -7.75
N TYR A 297 12.19 -4.55 -6.79
CA TYR A 297 13.06 -3.43 -7.08
C TYR A 297 14.07 -3.14 -5.98
N LEU A 298 15.17 -2.49 -6.34
CA LEU A 298 16.14 -1.97 -5.36
C LEU A 298 15.79 -0.54 -4.95
N ILE A 299 16.02 -0.25 -3.68
CA ILE A 299 16.05 1.10 -3.12
C ILE A 299 17.48 1.44 -2.79
N VAL A 300 18.08 2.34 -3.56
CA VAL A 300 19.47 2.78 -3.40
C VAL A 300 19.50 4.30 -3.45
N SER A 301 20.18 4.92 -2.50
CA SER A 301 20.50 6.35 -2.59
C SER A 301 21.68 6.53 -3.55
N PHE A 302 21.47 7.23 -4.65
CA PHE A 302 22.50 7.53 -5.65
C PHE A 302 22.54 9.03 -5.95
N SER A 303 23.61 9.46 -6.59
CA SER A 303 23.75 10.78 -7.21
C SER A 303 23.90 10.62 -8.72
N GLU A 304 23.87 11.72 -9.46
CA GLU A 304 24.19 11.68 -10.90
C GLU A 304 25.59 11.12 -11.17
N GLU A 305 26.55 11.35 -10.26
CA GLU A 305 27.93 10.90 -10.37
C GLU A 305 28.07 9.38 -10.19
N ASN A 306 27.42 8.80 -9.16
CA ASN A 306 27.58 7.37 -8.80
C ASN A 306 26.42 6.47 -9.22
N LEU A 307 25.56 6.93 -10.12
CA LEU A 307 24.41 6.16 -10.60
C LEU A 307 24.80 4.81 -11.21
N ASP A 308 25.94 4.73 -11.88
CA ASP A 308 26.37 3.52 -12.59
C ASP A 308 26.57 2.34 -11.64
N ASP A 309 27.06 2.57 -10.42
CA ASP A 309 27.19 1.54 -9.39
C ASP A 309 25.82 0.98 -8.98
N ALA A 310 24.80 1.85 -8.87
CA ALA A 310 23.45 1.44 -8.54
C ALA A 310 22.77 0.69 -9.70
N ILE A 311 23.03 1.10 -10.95
CA ILE A 311 22.56 0.39 -12.16
C ILE A 311 23.18 -1.01 -12.21
N GLU A 312 24.49 -1.11 -12.03
CA GLU A 312 25.20 -2.39 -12.06
C GLU A 312 24.69 -3.34 -10.98
N LEU A 313 24.51 -2.85 -9.75
CA LEU A 313 23.91 -3.64 -8.66
C LEU A 313 22.50 -4.14 -9.02
N THR A 314 21.66 -3.27 -9.61
CA THR A 314 20.30 -3.63 -10.05
C THR A 314 20.33 -4.75 -11.09
N LYS A 315 21.21 -4.65 -12.08
CA LYS A 315 21.40 -5.68 -13.12
C LYS A 315 21.95 -6.99 -12.56
N ARG A 316 22.93 -6.92 -11.65
CA ARG A 316 23.45 -8.11 -10.95
C ARG A 316 22.38 -8.84 -10.16
N ALA A 317 21.45 -8.09 -9.54
CA ALA A 317 20.29 -8.65 -8.85
C ALA A 317 19.20 -9.19 -9.81
N GLY A 318 19.36 -9.05 -11.13
CA GLY A 318 18.38 -9.46 -12.14
C GLY A 318 17.09 -8.63 -12.09
N LEU A 319 17.14 -7.41 -11.55
CA LEU A 319 15.99 -6.52 -11.37
C LEU A 319 15.94 -5.47 -12.48
N LYS A 320 14.72 -5.02 -12.78
CA LYS A 320 14.43 -4.02 -13.81
C LYS A 320 14.25 -2.60 -13.24
N TYR A 321 13.91 -2.49 -11.96
CA TYR A 321 13.55 -1.23 -11.31
C TYR A 321 14.54 -0.84 -10.23
N LEU A 322 14.99 0.42 -10.28
CA LEU A 322 15.83 1.08 -9.32
C LEU A 322 15.13 2.34 -8.80
N TYR A 323 15.15 2.53 -7.50
CA TYR A 323 14.34 3.51 -6.82
C TYR A 323 15.19 4.35 -5.87
N HIS A 324 15.06 5.67 -5.92
CA HIS A 324 15.73 6.56 -4.97
C HIS A 324 14.79 6.87 -3.80
N GLY A 325 15.20 6.51 -2.58
CA GLY A 325 14.36 6.60 -1.39
C GLY A 325 14.09 8.02 -0.87
N GLY A 326 14.82 9.05 -1.36
CA GLY A 326 14.63 10.45 -0.89
C GLY A 326 15.53 11.45 -1.59
N PRO A 327 15.33 11.75 -2.89
CA PRO A 327 16.19 12.65 -3.64
C PRO A 327 15.91 14.13 -3.36
N PHE A 328 14.82 14.47 -2.63
CA PHE A 328 14.26 15.80 -2.56
C PHE A 328 14.87 16.65 -1.44
N GLN A 329 15.40 17.82 -1.77
CA GLN A 329 15.74 18.89 -0.83
C GLN A 329 14.47 19.52 -0.25
N THR A 330 13.48 19.81 -1.11
CA THR A 330 12.19 20.37 -0.70
C THR A 330 11.05 19.39 -1.04
N TRP A 331 9.96 19.45 -0.28
CA TRP A 331 8.67 18.85 -0.61
C TRP A 331 7.66 19.98 -0.79
N GLY A 332 6.87 19.93 -1.82
CA GLY A 332 6.03 20.98 -2.36
C GLY A 332 6.41 21.27 -3.80
N HIS A 333 7.58 21.86 -4.04
CA HIS A 333 8.16 22.05 -5.38
C HIS A 333 9.09 20.90 -5.82
N PHE A 334 9.38 19.96 -4.98
CA PHE A 334 10.20 18.76 -5.27
C PHE A 334 11.54 19.08 -5.91
N LYS A 335 12.22 20.13 -5.45
CA LYS A 335 13.60 20.39 -5.83
C LYS A 335 14.50 19.27 -5.31
N LEU A 336 15.40 18.80 -6.16
CA LEU A 336 16.35 17.76 -5.79
C LEU A 336 17.49 18.32 -4.95
N ASN A 337 18.15 17.44 -4.19
CA ASN A 337 19.34 17.81 -3.44
C ASN A 337 20.47 18.18 -4.40
N PRO A 338 20.97 19.44 -4.39
CA PRO A 338 21.98 19.90 -5.35
C PRO A 338 23.33 19.20 -5.19
N GLY A 339 23.63 18.63 -4.01
CA GLY A 339 24.82 17.78 -3.83
C GLY A 339 24.76 16.44 -4.52
N GLN A 340 23.58 15.97 -4.89
CA GLN A 340 23.38 14.74 -5.62
C GLN A 340 22.97 15.00 -7.09
N PHE A 341 22.24 16.06 -7.37
CA PHE A 341 21.65 16.41 -8.66
C PHE A 341 21.87 17.91 -8.93
N PRO A 342 23.08 18.32 -9.41
CA PRO A 342 23.46 19.72 -9.52
C PRO A 342 22.53 20.57 -10.37
N ASP A 343 22.01 20.03 -11.48
CA ASP A 343 21.11 20.72 -12.39
C ASP A 343 19.64 20.34 -12.11
N ASN A 344 19.31 19.97 -10.86
CA ASN A 344 17.95 19.66 -10.43
C ASN A 344 17.29 18.57 -11.32
N TRP A 345 16.11 18.82 -11.88
CA TRP A 345 15.36 17.85 -12.70
C TRP A 345 16.09 17.45 -14.00
N ASP A 346 16.95 18.31 -14.56
CA ASP A 346 17.75 17.95 -15.73
C ASP A 346 18.82 16.90 -15.39
N SER A 347 19.42 16.97 -14.17
CA SER A 347 20.28 15.89 -13.67
C SER A 347 19.51 14.56 -13.56
N MET A 348 18.31 14.59 -13.00
CA MET A 348 17.47 13.38 -12.90
C MET A 348 17.10 12.84 -14.29
N LYS A 349 16.80 13.72 -15.24
CA LYS A 349 16.51 13.30 -16.61
C LYS A 349 17.70 12.54 -17.21
N ARG A 350 18.92 13.06 -17.09
CA ARG A 350 20.13 12.37 -17.55
C ARG A 350 20.31 11.00 -16.86
N CYS A 351 19.99 10.94 -15.55
CA CYS A 351 20.00 9.68 -14.82
C CYS A 351 19.00 8.68 -15.40
N VAL A 352 17.77 9.12 -15.67
CA VAL A 352 16.71 8.27 -16.25
C VAL A 352 17.12 7.76 -17.63
N ASP A 353 17.62 8.64 -18.49
CA ASP A 353 18.05 8.28 -19.84
C ASP A 353 19.18 7.24 -19.78
N ARG A 354 20.23 7.46 -18.96
CA ARG A 354 21.37 6.53 -18.76
C ARG A 354 20.92 5.16 -18.19
N ALA A 355 20.02 5.16 -17.22
CA ALA A 355 19.48 3.92 -16.67
C ALA A 355 18.68 3.14 -17.72
N LYS A 356 17.83 3.83 -18.49
CA LYS A 356 17.03 3.25 -19.58
C LYS A 356 17.91 2.60 -20.65
N ASP A 357 18.99 3.27 -21.07
CA ASP A 357 19.96 2.72 -22.04
C ASP A 357 20.62 1.44 -21.51
N SER A 358 20.71 1.29 -20.19
CA SER A 358 21.21 0.09 -19.51
C SER A 358 20.12 -0.97 -19.22
N GLY A 359 18.86 -0.73 -19.63
CA GLY A 359 17.73 -1.62 -19.38
C GLY A 359 17.12 -1.51 -17.97
N VAL A 360 17.47 -0.47 -17.21
CA VAL A 360 16.95 -0.21 -15.85
C VAL A 360 15.98 0.96 -15.88
N ARG A 361 14.90 0.88 -15.09
CA ARG A 361 13.89 1.92 -14.94
C ARG A 361 14.01 2.59 -13.58
N LEU A 362 14.07 3.92 -13.57
CA LEU A 362 14.21 4.68 -12.34
C LEU A 362 12.85 5.08 -11.75
N GLY A 363 12.79 5.10 -10.41
CA GLY A 363 11.67 5.60 -9.62
C GLY A 363 12.10 6.42 -8.42
N VAL A 364 11.13 7.07 -7.78
CA VAL A 364 11.35 7.91 -6.60
C VAL A 364 10.25 7.72 -5.56
N HIS A 365 10.63 7.94 -4.30
CA HIS A 365 9.70 8.05 -3.17
C HIS A 365 9.39 9.51 -2.85
N THR A 366 8.13 9.78 -2.48
CA THR A 366 7.72 11.10 -2.02
C THR A 366 6.73 11.02 -0.87
N LEU A 367 6.77 12.01 0.01
CA LEU A 367 5.74 12.26 1.01
C LEU A 367 4.72 13.26 0.45
N SER A 368 3.98 12.82 -0.48
CA SER A 368 2.83 13.40 -1.21
C SER A 368 2.62 14.92 -1.06
N ASN A 369 1.67 15.39 -0.23
CA ASN A 369 1.37 16.80 -0.04
C ASN A 369 2.03 17.44 1.20
N PHE A 370 3.03 16.80 1.78
CA PHE A 370 3.82 17.39 2.86
C PHE A 370 4.73 18.51 2.34
N ILE A 371 4.83 19.62 3.09
CA ILE A 371 5.57 20.79 2.68
C ILE A 371 6.67 21.05 3.69
N LYS A 372 7.94 20.92 3.26
CA LYS A 372 9.10 21.27 4.13
C LYS A 372 9.17 22.76 4.40
N PRO A 373 9.66 23.18 5.61
CA PRO A 373 9.79 24.61 5.93
C PRO A 373 10.71 25.42 5.00
N ASN A 374 11.61 24.76 4.29
CA ASN A 374 12.50 25.38 3.31
C ASN A 374 11.93 25.42 1.88
N ASP A 375 10.68 24.97 1.68
CA ASP A 375 10.02 25.04 0.38
C ASP A 375 9.50 26.45 0.12
N PRO A 376 9.49 26.95 -1.14
CA PRO A 376 8.94 28.25 -1.52
C PRO A 376 7.49 28.51 -1.09
N TYR A 377 6.68 27.48 -0.86
CA TYR A 377 5.34 27.64 -0.26
C TYR A 377 5.36 28.08 1.21
N VAL A 378 6.51 27.99 1.87
CA VAL A 378 6.65 28.39 3.28
C VAL A 378 7.57 29.61 3.43
N SER A 379 8.67 29.65 2.69
CA SER A 379 9.76 30.60 2.88
C SER A 379 10.22 31.19 1.54
N PRO A 380 10.48 32.51 1.44
CA PRO A 380 10.44 33.54 2.50
C PRO A 380 9.04 34.11 2.77
N LYS A 381 8.04 33.80 1.98
CA LYS A 381 6.66 34.25 2.08
C LYS A 381 5.73 33.02 2.08
N PRO A 382 4.93 32.84 3.17
CA PRO A 382 4.04 31.68 3.24
C PRO A 382 2.87 31.82 2.27
N ASP A 383 2.54 30.71 1.60
CA ASP A 383 1.34 30.61 0.79
C ASP A 383 0.10 30.63 1.69
N GLN A 384 -0.90 31.42 1.32
CA GLN A 384 -2.13 31.57 2.10
C GLN A 384 -3.01 30.30 2.07
N ARG A 385 -2.70 29.33 1.19
CA ARG A 385 -3.34 28.02 1.06
C ARG A 385 -2.70 26.93 1.92
N LEU A 386 -1.72 27.28 2.76
CA LEU A 386 -1.28 26.36 3.82
C LEU A 386 -2.46 26.00 4.72
N ALA A 387 -2.60 24.73 5.06
CA ALA A 387 -3.74 24.24 5.83
C ALA A 387 -3.85 24.91 7.20
N VAL A 388 -5.05 25.37 7.52
CA VAL A 388 -5.37 26.10 8.74
C VAL A 388 -6.35 25.31 9.58
N ILE A 389 -6.04 25.06 10.85
CA ILE A 389 -6.95 24.39 11.79
C ILE A 389 -8.15 25.28 12.11
N GLY A 390 -7.87 26.57 12.32
CA GLY A 390 -8.84 27.63 12.59
C GLY A 390 -8.12 28.94 12.82
N SER A 391 -8.87 30.01 13.04
CA SER A 391 -8.32 31.36 13.11
C SER A 391 -8.97 32.19 14.21
N SER A 392 -8.25 33.17 14.72
CA SER A 392 -8.72 34.24 15.57
C SER A 392 -8.29 35.58 14.95
N SER A 393 -8.52 36.69 15.65
CA SER A 393 -8.09 38.03 15.30
C SER A 393 -7.12 38.59 16.36
N LEU A 394 -6.25 39.51 15.95
CA LEU A 394 -5.47 40.31 16.90
C LEU A 394 -6.39 41.21 17.70
N SER A 395 -6.34 41.13 19.05
CA SER A 395 -7.09 42.02 19.93
C SER A 395 -6.49 43.39 20.08
N ASP A 396 -5.21 43.56 19.71
CA ASP A 396 -4.50 44.83 19.62
C ASP A 396 -3.47 44.76 18.47
N GLN A 397 -2.90 45.93 18.10
CA GLN A 397 -1.81 45.98 17.13
C GLN A 397 -0.54 45.33 17.70
N VAL A 398 0.29 44.78 16.82
CA VAL A 398 1.57 44.15 17.17
C VAL A 398 2.67 44.72 16.32
N ASP A 399 3.77 45.16 16.93
CA ASP A 399 4.97 45.60 16.20
C ASP A 399 5.86 44.37 15.84
N ALA A 400 6.89 44.62 15.04
CA ALA A 400 7.77 43.56 14.55
C ALA A 400 8.64 42.89 15.63
N THR A 401 8.73 43.48 16.83
CA THR A 401 9.66 43.03 17.90
C THR A 401 8.98 42.36 19.07
N GLN A 402 7.65 42.47 19.19
CA GLN A 402 6.89 41.89 20.30
C GLN A 402 6.93 40.34 20.23
N ASP A 403 7.23 39.72 21.35
CA ASP A 403 7.27 38.27 21.56
C ASP A 403 5.99 37.71 22.21
N ARG A 404 4.98 38.59 22.46
CA ARG A 404 3.63 38.23 22.93
C ARG A 404 2.62 38.75 21.92
N ILE A 405 1.80 37.89 21.41
CA ILE A 405 0.80 38.18 20.37
C ILE A 405 -0.58 38.18 21.00
N PRO A 406 -1.28 39.31 21.09
CA PRO A 406 -2.62 39.42 21.66
C PRO A 406 -3.66 38.82 20.68
N ILE A 407 -4.52 37.95 21.16
CA ILE A 407 -5.58 37.31 20.38
C ILE A 407 -6.94 37.47 21.05
N GLU A 408 -8.01 37.49 20.25
CA GLU A 408 -9.38 37.58 20.77
C GLU A 408 -9.90 36.27 21.35
N ASP A 409 -9.60 35.15 20.68
CA ASP A 409 -10.10 33.81 21.03
C ASP A 409 -8.96 32.79 21.05
N PRO A 410 -8.74 32.07 22.15
CA PRO A 410 -7.67 31.08 22.29
C PRO A 410 -8.02 29.68 21.72
N LEU A 411 -9.26 29.42 21.28
CA LEU A 411 -9.81 28.08 20.96
C LEU A 411 -8.87 27.20 20.16
N PHE A 412 -8.31 27.70 19.06
CA PHE A 412 -7.48 26.90 18.14
C PHE A 412 -6.01 26.82 18.56
N PHE A 413 -5.57 27.59 19.54
CA PHE A 413 -4.16 27.76 19.89
C PHE A 413 -3.74 27.01 21.14
N GLN A 414 -4.68 26.55 21.98
CA GLN A 414 -4.43 25.84 23.23
C GLN A 414 -3.78 24.47 22.99
N LYS A 415 -4.25 23.74 21.96
CA LYS A 415 -3.65 22.47 21.58
C LYS A 415 -2.33 22.69 20.85
N LYS A 416 -1.24 22.19 21.44
CA LYS A 416 0.08 22.23 20.82
C LYS A 416 0.15 21.26 19.62
N THR A 417 0.84 21.70 18.58
CA THR A 417 1.24 20.89 17.42
C THR A 417 2.75 20.78 17.38
N THR A 418 3.30 19.99 16.50
CA THR A 418 4.76 19.72 16.41
C THR A 418 5.56 21.02 16.17
N MET A 419 5.12 21.84 15.24
CA MET A 419 5.79 23.09 14.90
C MET A 419 5.17 24.30 15.57
N ASN A 420 3.93 24.18 16.01
CA ASN A 420 3.20 25.16 16.81
C ASN A 420 3.26 26.58 16.23
N THR A 421 2.87 26.72 14.96
CA THR A 421 3.05 27.93 14.14
C THR A 421 1.72 28.59 13.82
N VAL A 422 1.69 29.91 13.85
CA VAL A 422 0.60 30.72 13.32
C VAL A 422 1.08 31.56 12.13
N MET A 423 0.14 31.90 11.25
CA MET A 423 0.35 32.80 10.12
C MET A 423 -0.46 34.08 10.33
N ILE A 424 0.23 35.23 10.20
CA ILE A 424 -0.37 36.58 10.23
C ILE A 424 0.13 37.33 9.01
N GLY A 425 -0.73 37.52 8.02
CA GLY A 425 -0.30 38.06 6.73
C GLY A 425 0.79 37.20 6.09
N ASP A 426 1.94 37.80 5.79
CA ASP A 426 3.11 37.15 5.19
C ASP A 426 4.14 36.65 6.22
N GLU A 427 3.82 36.70 7.51
CA GLU A 427 4.70 36.26 8.59
C GLU A 427 4.25 34.96 9.22
N LEU A 428 5.20 34.04 9.46
CA LEU A 428 5.04 32.88 10.32
C LEU A 428 5.64 33.15 11.69
N ILE A 429 4.89 32.81 12.74
CA ILE A 429 5.28 33.02 14.14
C ILE A 429 5.14 31.68 14.86
N ARG A 430 6.22 31.16 15.44
CA ARG A 430 6.14 30.06 16.39
C ARG A 430 5.82 30.57 17.77
N TYR A 431 5.00 29.85 18.52
CA TYR A 431 4.70 30.20 19.90
C TYR A 431 4.85 28.97 20.81
N GLN A 432 5.04 29.23 22.12
CA GLN A 432 5.24 28.15 23.08
C GLN A 432 3.94 27.74 23.77
N GLN A 433 3.12 28.72 24.14
CA GLN A 433 1.87 28.48 24.88
C GLN A 433 0.91 29.67 24.75
N VAL A 434 -0.33 29.47 25.18
CA VAL A 434 -1.36 30.51 25.33
C VAL A 434 -1.53 30.81 26.81
N THR A 435 -1.85 32.05 27.18
CA THR A 435 -2.16 32.42 28.57
C THR A 435 -3.39 31.63 29.09
N GLU A 436 -3.45 31.38 30.38
CA GLU A 436 -4.52 30.57 30.99
C GLU A 436 -5.84 31.34 31.20
N SER A 437 -5.83 32.65 31.11
CA SER A 437 -6.97 33.53 31.28
C SER A 437 -6.86 34.78 30.42
N GLU A 438 -7.97 35.51 30.24
CA GLU A 438 -7.99 36.82 29.59
C GLU A 438 -7.13 37.85 30.36
N PRO A 439 -6.48 38.76 29.61
CA PRO A 439 -6.45 38.85 28.14
C PRO A 439 -5.56 37.78 27.52
N TRP A 440 -6.05 37.21 26.40
CA TRP A 440 -5.40 36.09 25.73
C TRP A 440 -4.16 36.50 24.92
N PHE A 441 -3.07 35.77 25.11
CA PHE A 441 -1.82 36.00 24.38
C PHE A 441 -1.20 34.65 23.95
N LEU A 442 -0.64 34.60 22.74
CA LEU A 442 0.40 33.67 22.42
C LEU A 442 1.71 34.18 23.02
N THR A 443 2.44 33.32 23.72
CA THR A 443 3.65 33.68 24.48
C THR A 443 4.85 32.84 24.07
N GLY A 444 6.06 33.37 24.33
CA GLY A 444 7.30 32.77 23.86
C GLY A 444 7.38 32.74 22.35
N CYS A 445 6.94 33.79 21.69
CA CYS A 445 6.84 33.87 20.26
C CYS A 445 8.21 34.07 19.60
N GLN A 446 8.51 33.27 18.60
CA GLN A 446 9.61 33.48 17.66
C GLN A 446 9.03 34.13 16.42
N ARG A 447 9.34 35.42 16.24
CA ARG A 447 8.91 36.23 15.09
C ARG A 447 9.70 35.84 13.84
N GLY A 448 9.10 36.03 12.67
CA GLY A 448 9.77 35.69 11.41
C GLY A 448 10.24 34.25 11.33
N ALA A 449 9.50 33.31 11.93
CA ALA A 449 9.86 31.90 11.95
C ALA A 449 9.94 31.33 10.51
N TRP A 450 10.75 30.30 10.36
CA TRP A 450 10.93 29.59 9.08
C TRP A 450 11.45 30.50 7.95
N ASN A 451 12.31 31.47 8.29
CA ASN A 451 12.88 32.48 7.39
C ASN A 451 11.85 33.41 6.72
N THR A 452 10.68 33.61 7.33
CA THR A 452 9.78 34.69 6.95
C THR A 452 10.22 35.98 7.61
N THR A 453 9.67 37.13 7.20
CA THR A 453 10.05 38.45 7.74
C THR A 453 9.10 38.89 8.84
N ALA A 454 9.65 39.20 10.02
CA ALA A 454 8.86 39.79 11.09
C ALA A 454 8.35 41.20 10.66
N SER A 455 7.06 41.44 10.86
CA SER A 455 6.39 42.67 10.45
C SER A 455 5.39 43.18 11.50
N SER A 456 4.98 44.43 11.38
CA SER A 456 3.89 44.96 12.22
C SER A 456 2.54 44.55 11.66
N HIS A 457 1.61 44.23 12.57
CA HIS A 457 0.26 43.78 12.20
C HIS A 457 -0.79 44.63 12.90
N PRO A 458 -1.80 45.14 12.19
CA PRO A 458 -2.85 45.94 12.78
C PRO A 458 -3.79 45.15 13.67
N LYS A 459 -4.44 45.81 14.63
CA LYS A 459 -5.60 45.24 15.36
C LYS A 459 -6.63 44.68 14.38
N GLY A 460 -7.24 43.56 14.72
CA GLY A 460 -8.18 42.83 13.86
C GLY A 460 -7.51 41.96 12.77
N GLY A 461 -6.16 42.01 12.66
CA GLY A 461 -5.43 41.14 11.75
C GLY A 461 -5.73 39.66 12.02
N LYS A 462 -5.95 38.86 10.96
CA LYS A 462 -6.25 37.43 11.07
C LYS A 462 -5.04 36.64 11.57
N VAL A 463 -5.21 35.85 12.62
CA VAL A 463 -4.23 34.93 13.19
C VAL A 463 -4.66 33.51 12.89
N SER A 464 -4.00 32.83 11.97
CA SER A 464 -4.36 31.50 11.52
C SER A 464 -3.44 30.45 12.13
N LYS A 465 -4.00 29.46 12.86
CA LYS A 465 -3.25 28.30 13.36
C LYS A 465 -3.00 27.33 12.22
N LEU A 466 -1.73 27.17 11.83
CA LEU A 466 -1.36 26.25 10.78
C LEU A 466 -1.44 24.78 11.24
N MET A 467 -1.85 23.91 10.33
CA MET A 467 -1.80 22.47 10.50
C MET A 467 -0.40 21.96 10.15
N ASP A 468 0.16 21.13 11.01
CA ASP A 468 1.47 20.51 10.80
C ASP A 468 1.46 19.01 11.13
N HIS A 469 2.48 18.30 10.72
CA HIS A 469 2.65 16.86 10.96
C HIS A 469 3.90 16.58 11.80
N GLY A 470 3.92 15.41 12.45
CA GLY A 470 5.04 14.93 13.28
C GLY A 470 6.40 14.88 12.57
N TYR A 471 6.42 14.82 11.25
CA TYR A 471 7.65 14.90 10.43
C TYR A 471 8.20 16.34 10.30
N ARG A 472 7.68 17.29 11.07
CA ARG A 472 8.07 18.70 11.06
C ARG A 472 7.86 19.35 9.68
N VAL A 473 6.69 19.14 9.11
CA VAL A 473 6.23 19.67 7.82
C VAL A 473 4.90 20.37 7.98
N PHE A 474 4.63 21.32 7.09
CA PHE A 474 3.30 21.94 6.93
C PHE A 474 2.47 21.10 5.96
N LEU A 475 1.18 21.38 5.96
CA LEU A 475 0.19 20.73 5.13
C LEU A 475 -0.54 21.77 4.26
N SER A 476 -1.23 21.31 3.24
CA SER A 476 -1.93 22.15 2.25
C SER A 476 -3.45 22.07 2.39
N ASP A 477 -4.16 23.08 1.95
CA ASP A 477 -5.57 22.97 1.60
C ASP A 477 -5.75 22.20 0.27
N SER A 478 -6.98 22.10 -0.23
CA SER A 478 -7.29 21.31 -1.43
C SER A 478 -6.73 21.90 -2.73
N GLU A 479 -6.66 23.24 -2.80
CA GLU A 479 -6.15 23.93 -3.99
C GLU A 479 -4.63 23.76 -4.09
N LEU A 480 -3.91 24.06 -3.00
CA LEU A 480 -2.47 23.87 -2.95
C LEU A 480 -2.09 22.38 -3.06
N SER A 481 -2.88 21.46 -2.49
CA SER A 481 -2.69 20.03 -2.64
C SER A 481 -2.73 19.59 -4.11
N THR A 482 -3.67 20.13 -4.88
CA THR A 482 -3.78 19.90 -6.34
C THR A 482 -2.55 20.44 -7.07
N GLU A 483 -2.08 21.63 -6.73
CA GLU A 483 -0.87 22.21 -7.33
C GLU A 483 0.38 21.37 -7.01
N ILE A 484 0.52 20.87 -5.78
CA ILE A 484 1.61 19.97 -5.39
C ILE A 484 1.57 18.67 -6.21
N ALA A 485 0.39 18.10 -6.42
CA ALA A 485 0.22 16.93 -7.29
C ALA A 485 0.66 17.21 -8.73
N HIS A 486 0.36 18.40 -9.25
CA HIS A 486 0.84 18.86 -10.56
C HIS A 486 2.35 19.01 -10.60
N ASN A 487 3.00 19.51 -9.53
CA ASN A 487 4.46 19.63 -9.46
C ASN A 487 5.14 18.25 -9.55
N ILE A 488 4.58 17.23 -8.90
CA ILE A 488 5.07 15.85 -9.03
C ILE A 488 4.87 15.35 -10.47
N ALA A 489 3.71 15.59 -11.07
CA ALA A 489 3.46 15.18 -12.45
C ALA A 489 4.40 15.88 -13.44
N ASP A 490 4.70 17.17 -13.25
CA ASP A 490 5.61 17.93 -14.08
C ASP A 490 7.07 17.44 -13.94
N LEU A 491 7.49 17.02 -12.74
CA LEU A 491 8.75 16.29 -12.54
C LEU A 491 8.81 15.04 -13.43
N PHE A 492 7.76 14.22 -13.41
CA PHE A 492 7.67 13.01 -14.24
C PHE A 492 7.65 13.33 -15.73
N ASN A 493 6.89 14.36 -16.12
CA ASN A 493 6.81 14.83 -17.50
C ASN A 493 8.13 15.32 -18.06
N GLN A 494 9.00 15.92 -17.22
CA GLN A 494 10.32 16.38 -17.63
C GLN A 494 11.35 15.26 -17.62
N THR A 495 11.32 14.39 -16.60
CA THR A 495 12.37 13.40 -16.36
C THR A 495 12.12 12.03 -16.98
N ASN A 496 10.86 11.69 -17.30
CA ASN A 496 10.42 10.35 -17.73
C ASN A 496 10.67 9.25 -16.67
N LEU A 497 10.61 9.59 -15.37
CA LEU A 497 10.61 8.60 -14.30
C LEU A 497 9.51 7.56 -14.53
N SER A 498 9.76 6.29 -14.19
CA SER A 498 8.91 5.15 -14.53
C SER A 498 8.19 4.56 -13.32
N GLN A 499 8.51 4.99 -12.12
CA GLN A 499 7.92 4.50 -10.88
C GLN A 499 7.83 5.60 -9.84
N ILE A 500 6.70 5.64 -9.12
CA ILE A 500 6.50 6.49 -7.94
C ILE A 500 5.90 5.69 -6.80
N SER A 501 6.32 6.00 -5.56
CA SER A 501 5.62 5.58 -4.36
C SER A 501 5.05 6.80 -3.67
N PHE A 502 3.71 6.82 -3.54
CA PHE A 502 2.99 7.83 -2.79
C PHE A 502 2.91 7.41 -1.33
N ASP A 503 3.81 7.92 -0.51
CA ASP A 503 3.69 7.84 0.94
C ASP A 503 3.13 9.15 1.49
N GLY A 504 2.64 9.14 2.74
CA GLY A 504 2.09 10.33 3.38
C GLY A 504 0.78 10.84 2.77
N LEU A 505 0.02 10.03 2.04
CA LEU A 505 -1.28 10.44 1.46
C LEU A 505 -2.31 10.83 2.54
N GLU A 506 -2.12 10.41 3.79
CA GLU A 506 -2.90 10.90 4.94
C GLU A 506 -2.74 12.41 5.15
N GLY A 507 -1.64 13.01 4.68
CA GLY A 507 -1.48 14.45 4.67
C GLY A 507 -2.64 15.19 4.01
N ASN A 508 -3.33 14.56 3.04
CA ASN A 508 -4.50 15.13 2.37
C ASN A 508 -5.75 15.21 3.26
N TRP A 509 -5.73 14.61 4.47
CA TRP A 509 -6.78 14.85 5.46
C TRP A 509 -6.80 16.29 5.95
N SER A 510 -5.70 17.02 5.79
CA SER A 510 -5.64 18.48 6.04
C SER A 510 -6.66 19.28 5.24
N THR A 511 -7.15 18.73 4.13
CA THR A 511 -8.22 19.35 3.34
C THR A 511 -9.59 19.32 4.01
N GLY A 512 -9.77 18.50 5.05
CA GLY A 512 -11.07 18.21 5.69
C GLY A 512 -12.02 17.38 4.83
N MET A 513 -11.48 16.70 3.80
CA MET A 513 -12.26 15.91 2.83
C MET A 513 -11.92 14.41 2.84
N GLY A 514 -11.12 13.94 3.81
CA GLY A 514 -10.80 12.53 4.01
C GLY A 514 -10.35 11.80 2.73
N GLN A 515 -11.07 10.75 2.35
CA GLN A 515 -10.81 10.00 1.11
C GLN A 515 -10.83 10.87 -0.15
N TYR A 516 -11.75 11.84 -0.20
CA TYR A 516 -11.90 12.68 -1.37
C TYR A 516 -10.65 13.53 -1.62
N GLY A 517 -10.07 14.12 -0.56
CA GLY A 517 -8.81 14.86 -0.68
C GLY A 517 -7.68 14.01 -1.27
N ARG A 518 -7.54 12.76 -0.82
CA ARG A 518 -6.56 11.82 -1.39
C ARG A 518 -6.85 11.46 -2.85
N THR A 519 -8.11 11.25 -3.17
CA THR A 519 -8.54 10.94 -4.53
C THR A 519 -8.25 12.10 -5.48
N LEU A 520 -8.54 13.33 -5.08
CA LEU A 520 -8.24 14.53 -5.86
C LEU A 520 -6.73 14.66 -6.12
N PHE A 521 -5.89 14.46 -5.10
CA PHE A 521 -4.44 14.53 -5.22
C PHE A 521 -3.90 13.55 -6.27
N THR A 522 -4.23 12.27 -6.13
CA THR A 522 -3.71 11.24 -7.03
C THR A 522 -4.30 11.34 -8.43
N LYS A 523 -5.57 11.75 -8.55
CA LYS A 523 -6.20 12.01 -9.85
C LYS A 523 -5.59 13.23 -10.55
N ALA A 524 -5.33 14.31 -9.82
CA ALA A 524 -4.68 15.51 -10.37
C ALA A 524 -3.28 15.16 -10.92
N TRP A 525 -2.49 14.35 -10.17
CA TRP A 525 -1.24 13.83 -10.67
C TRP A 525 -1.41 13.00 -11.94
N PHE A 526 -2.32 12.03 -11.93
CA PHE A 526 -2.55 11.13 -13.07
C PHE A 526 -2.99 11.88 -14.33
N ASP A 527 -3.92 12.80 -14.19
CA ASP A 527 -4.47 13.58 -15.32
C ASP A 527 -3.45 14.54 -15.93
N ARG A 528 -2.54 15.09 -15.11
CA ARG A 528 -1.47 16.00 -15.53
C ARG A 528 -0.35 15.31 -16.28
N LEU A 529 -0.17 13.99 -16.12
CA LEU A 529 0.85 13.25 -16.87
C LEU A 529 0.62 13.33 -18.37
N LYS A 530 1.71 13.45 -19.14
CA LYS A 530 1.68 13.33 -20.61
C LYS A 530 1.04 12.03 -21.04
N PRO A 531 0.31 11.99 -22.17
CA PRO A 531 -0.37 10.77 -22.63
C PRO A 531 0.54 9.54 -22.67
N GLY A 532 1.81 9.69 -23.10
CA GLY A 532 2.78 8.57 -23.15
C GLY A 532 3.28 8.08 -21.77
N LEU A 533 3.10 8.86 -20.70
CA LEU A 533 3.44 8.49 -19.33
C LEU A 533 2.23 8.06 -18.52
N ARG A 534 1.05 8.60 -18.81
CA ARG A 534 -0.15 8.46 -18.00
C ARG A 534 -0.51 7.03 -17.64
N GLY A 535 -0.23 6.07 -18.49
CA GLY A 535 -0.49 4.67 -18.23
C GLY A 535 0.76 3.84 -17.94
N SER A 536 1.98 4.37 -18.18
CA SER A 536 3.23 3.58 -18.16
C SER A 536 4.04 3.71 -16.87
N VAL A 537 3.62 4.56 -15.94
CA VAL A 537 4.28 4.72 -14.64
C VAL A 537 3.71 3.70 -13.65
N ILE A 538 4.58 2.87 -13.07
CA ILE A 538 4.19 2.06 -11.92
C ILE A 538 3.99 3.00 -10.73
N ASN A 539 2.80 2.98 -10.16
CA ASN A 539 2.54 3.72 -8.94
C ASN A 539 2.07 2.78 -7.83
N ASP A 540 2.66 2.95 -6.68
CA ASP A 540 2.23 2.33 -5.45
C ASP A 540 1.95 3.39 -4.38
N ALA A 541 1.14 3.04 -3.39
CA ALA A 541 0.77 3.92 -2.31
C ALA A 541 0.55 3.14 -1.02
N SER A 542 0.71 3.82 0.11
CA SER A 542 0.43 3.27 1.44
C SER A 542 -1.05 3.31 1.81
N ASN A 543 -1.82 4.22 1.20
CA ASN A 543 -3.21 4.47 1.56
C ASN A 543 -4.17 4.09 0.42
N PRO A 544 -4.86 2.92 0.50
CA PRO A 544 -5.83 2.51 -0.49
C PRO A 544 -7.09 3.39 -0.48
N GLY A 545 -7.80 3.42 -1.60
CA GLY A 545 -9.08 4.07 -1.73
C GLY A 545 -9.86 3.46 -2.88
N HIS A 546 -11.17 3.52 -2.85
CA HIS A 546 -12.02 2.88 -3.85
C HIS A 546 -11.74 3.41 -5.25
N PHE A 547 -11.81 4.73 -5.47
CA PHE A 547 -11.48 5.32 -6.76
C PHE A 547 -9.98 5.22 -7.08
N ASN A 548 -9.10 5.33 -6.07
CA ASN A 548 -7.66 5.20 -6.24
C ASN A 548 -7.25 3.80 -6.74
N TRP A 549 -8.09 2.79 -6.53
CA TRP A 549 -7.87 1.45 -7.06
C TRP A 549 -7.68 1.46 -8.58
N HIS A 550 -8.39 2.32 -9.32
CA HIS A 550 -8.24 2.46 -10.77
C HIS A 550 -6.91 3.12 -11.17
N ILE A 551 -6.36 3.99 -10.32
CA ILE A 551 -5.10 4.70 -10.58
C ILE A 551 -3.90 3.83 -10.21
N TYR A 552 -3.92 3.14 -9.03
CA TYR A 552 -2.79 2.40 -8.52
C TYR A 552 -2.54 1.11 -9.30
N THR A 553 -1.28 0.89 -9.68
CA THR A 553 -0.88 -0.36 -10.32
C THR A 553 -0.62 -1.45 -9.30
N ARG A 554 -0.22 -1.08 -8.06
CA ARG A 554 0.02 -1.99 -6.94
C ARG A 554 -0.08 -1.23 -5.61
N MET A 555 0.03 -1.96 -4.52
CA MET A 555 0.25 -1.41 -3.19
C MET A 555 1.46 -2.07 -2.56
N ASN A 556 2.32 -1.26 -1.93
CA ASN A 556 3.52 -1.74 -1.27
C ASN A 556 3.54 -1.22 0.17
N TRP A 557 3.35 -2.11 1.13
CA TRP A 557 3.19 -1.76 2.53
C TRP A 557 4.03 -2.68 3.42
N GLY A 558 4.66 -2.14 4.43
CA GLY A 558 5.55 -2.82 5.33
C GLY A 558 6.97 -2.29 5.20
N GLU A 559 7.31 -1.29 6.01
CA GLU A 559 8.61 -0.63 6.05
C GLU A 559 9.64 -1.49 6.76
N PRO A 560 10.95 -1.32 6.47
CA PRO A 560 12.03 -2.09 7.08
C PRO A 560 12.47 -1.48 8.41
N TRP A 561 11.55 -1.31 9.37
CA TRP A 561 11.82 -0.55 10.59
C TRP A 561 12.58 -1.35 11.66
N TYR A 562 12.60 -2.67 11.52
CA TYR A 562 13.30 -3.56 12.43
C TYR A 562 14.52 -4.20 11.78
N ALA A 563 15.39 -4.72 12.62
CA ALA A 563 16.50 -5.55 12.17
C ALA A 563 16.00 -6.92 11.68
N GLY A 564 16.57 -7.36 10.55
CA GLY A 564 16.32 -8.69 10.02
C GLY A 564 15.08 -8.82 9.12
N PHE A 565 15.15 -9.76 8.18
CA PHE A 565 14.09 -10.01 7.21
C PHE A 565 12.90 -10.76 7.82
N ARG A 566 13.19 -11.66 8.78
CA ARG A 566 12.19 -12.55 9.38
C ARG A 566 11.38 -11.86 10.46
N GLU A 567 12.00 -10.96 11.20
CA GLU A 567 11.45 -10.29 12.37
C GLU A 567 10.65 -9.03 11.99
N SER A 568 10.96 -8.44 10.84
CA SER A 568 10.38 -7.15 10.45
C SER A 568 8.98 -7.31 9.89
N GLN A 569 7.96 -7.04 10.71
CA GLN A 569 6.54 -6.96 10.32
C GLN A 569 5.99 -8.21 9.58
N THR A 570 6.53 -9.39 9.86
CA THR A 570 6.23 -10.60 9.08
C THR A 570 4.73 -10.89 9.01
N LEU A 571 4.04 -10.92 10.14
CA LEU A 571 2.61 -11.23 10.18
C LEU A 571 1.75 -10.17 9.48
N TYR A 572 2.09 -8.90 9.65
CA TYR A 572 1.45 -7.80 8.95
C TYR A 572 1.59 -7.93 7.43
N ARG A 573 2.80 -8.24 6.93
CA ARG A 573 3.06 -8.46 5.51
C ARG A 573 2.23 -9.62 4.94
N LEU A 574 2.07 -10.71 5.70
CA LEU A 574 1.25 -11.86 5.31
C LEU A 574 -0.24 -11.53 5.29
N LYS A 575 -0.75 -10.79 6.27
CA LYS A 575 -2.14 -10.31 6.30
C LYS A 575 -2.45 -9.36 5.14
N ASN A 576 -1.49 -8.55 4.72
CA ASN A 576 -1.62 -7.73 3.52
C ASN A 576 -1.79 -8.58 2.24
N GLN A 577 -1.18 -9.78 2.15
CA GLN A 577 -1.38 -10.64 0.96
C GLN A 577 -2.85 -11.07 0.81
N ALA A 578 -3.51 -11.37 1.92
CA ALA A 578 -4.94 -11.68 1.94
C ALA A 578 -5.78 -10.45 1.53
N TYR A 579 -5.41 -9.25 2.03
CA TYR A 579 -6.04 -7.99 1.64
C TYR A 579 -5.91 -7.73 0.13
N TYR A 580 -4.70 -7.83 -0.45
CA TYR A 580 -4.48 -7.62 -1.88
C TYR A 580 -5.27 -8.61 -2.73
N SER A 581 -5.29 -9.88 -2.35
CA SER A 581 -6.02 -10.93 -3.06
C SER A 581 -7.52 -10.67 -3.12
N ARG A 582 -8.16 -10.33 -1.99
CA ARG A 582 -9.60 -10.08 -1.98
C ARG A 582 -9.99 -8.79 -2.68
N ASN A 583 -9.08 -7.80 -2.74
CA ASN A 583 -9.26 -6.54 -3.44
C ASN A 583 -8.73 -6.53 -4.88
N LEU A 584 -8.35 -7.68 -5.45
CA LEU A 584 -7.90 -7.81 -6.84
C LEU A 584 -6.72 -6.89 -7.20
N MET A 585 -5.77 -6.75 -6.27
CA MET A 585 -4.57 -5.92 -6.42
C MET A 585 -3.32 -6.78 -6.65
N PRO A 586 -2.39 -6.36 -7.52
CA PRO A 586 -1.05 -6.95 -7.59
C PRO A 586 -0.35 -6.91 -6.23
N ARG A 587 0.41 -7.96 -5.91
CA ARG A 587 0.92 -8.21 -4.56
C ARG A 587 2.35 -7.74 -4.39
N MET A 588 2.64 -7.14 -3.24
CA MET A 588 3.98 -6.80 -2.79
C MET A 588 4.16 -7.25 -1.33
N LEU A 589 5.36 -7.70 -0.97
CA LEU A 589 5.70 -8.06 0.41
C LEU A 589 6.11 -6.87 1.28
N GLY A 590 6.33 -5.71 0.68
CA GLY A 590 6.82 -4.53 1.38
C GLY A 590 8.32 -4.31 1.21
N TRP A 591 8.90 -3.45 2.07
CA TRP A 591 10.30 -3.07 2.03
C TRP A 591 11.11 -3.89 3.02
N PHE A 592 12.30 -4.31 2.59
CA PHE A 592 13.27 -5.04 3.40
C PHE A 592 14.61 -4.30 3.33
N ARG A 593 15.35 -4.29 4.45
CA ARG A 593 16.69 -3.69 4.48
C ARG A 593 17.72 -4.79 4.61
N MET A 594 18.58 -4.88 3.60
CA MET A 594 19.80 -5.68 3.70
C MET A 594 20.89 -4.84 4.43
N ASN A 595 21.54 -5.45 5.40
CA ASN A 595 22.69 -4.91 6.10
C ASN A 595 23.87 -5.91 6.05
N GLU A 596 24.95 -5.58 6.72
CA GLU A 596 26.17 -6.37 6.77
C GLU A 596 25.95 -7.74 7.47
N GLN A 597 24.94 -7.86 8.33
CA GLN A 597 24.62 -9.08 9.09
C GLN A 597 23.61 -9.98 8.37
N THR A 598 23.03 -9.53 7.25
CA THR A 598 22.04 -10.32 6.49
C THR A 598 22.67 -11.61 5.99
N SER A 599 22.04 -12.76 6.26
CA SER A 599 22.50 -14.07 5.79
C SER A 599 21.85 -14.47 4.46
N VAL A 600 22.46 -15.46 3.79
CA VAL A 600 21.88 -16.10 2.59
C VAL A 600 20.55 -16.78 2.94
N GLU A 601 20.48 -17.41 4.11
CA GLU A 601 19.28 -18.11 4.62
C GLU A 601 18.11 -17.14 4.84
N ASP A 602 18.38 -15.92 5.31
CA ASP A 602 17.35 -14.89 5.47
C ASP A 602 16.87 -14.37 4.12
N ALA A 603 17.79 -14.21 3.17
CA ALA A 603 17.44 -13.85 1.80
C ALA A 603 16.56 -14.92 1.14
N GLU A 604 16.95 -16.20 1.17
CA GLU A 604 16.17 -17.29 0.59
C GLU A 604 14.81 -17.49 1.31
N TRP A 605 14.73 -17.22 2.62
CA TRP A 605 13.46 -17.22 3.34
C TRP A 605 12.52 -16.15 2.77
N LEU A 606 12.96 -14.91 2.58
CA LEU A 606 12.18 -13.83 1.94
C LEU A 606 11.75 -14.22 0.53
N LEU A 607 12.70 -14.71 -0.28
CA LEU A 607 12.49 -15.04 -1.69
C LEU A 607 11.50 -16.19 -1.87
N ALA A 608 11.50 -17.17 -0.96
CA ALA A 608 10.49 -18.22 -0.93
C ALA A 608 9.08 -17.65 -0.66
N ARG A 609 8.94 -16.66 0.24
CA ARG A 609 7.65 -15.97 0.47
C ARG A 609 7.21 -15.19 -0.77
N ALA A 610 8.14 -14.48 -1.43
CA ALA A 610 7.86 -13.79 -2.68
C ALA A 610 7.32 -14.74 -3.76
N ALA A 611 7.98 -15.88 -3.96
CA ALA A 611 7.53 -16.91 -4.89
C ALA A 611 6.18 -17.53 -4.50
N GLY A 612 5.97 -17.80 -3.21
CA GLY A 612 4.74 -18.41 -2.69
C GLY A 612 3.52 -17.53 -2.85
N PHE A 613 3.66 -16.24 -2.66
CA PHE A 613 2.57 -15.28 -2.84
C PHE A 613 2.48 -14.72 -4.25
N ASP A 614 3.41 -15.02 -5.12
CA ASP A 614 3.60 -14.34 -6.41
C ASP A 614 3.65 -12.81 -6.22
N ALA A 615 4.44 -12.38 -5.26
CA ALA A 615 4.54 -11.00 -4.81
C ALA A 615 5.96 -10.47 -5.01
N GLY A 616 6.08 -9.23 -5.47
CA GLY A 616 7.35 -8.53 -5.49
C GLY A 616 7.75 -8.04 -4.09
N PHE A 617 8.96 -7.53 -3.98
CA PHE A 617 9.48 -6.88 -2.78
C PHE A 617 10.38 -5.70 -3.16
N ALA A 618 10.59 -4.81 -2.20
CA ALA A 618 11.57 -3.75 -2.31
C ALA A 618 12.74 -4.03 -1.38
N LEU A 619 13.97 -4.00 -1.89
CA LEU A 619 15.18 -4.22 -1.10
C LEU A 619 15.97 -2.92 -0.98
N ALA A 620 15.97 -2.34 0.22
CA ALA A 620 16.83 -1.20 0.55
C ALA A 620 18.25 -1.69 0.86
N THR A 621 19.22 -1.24 0.07
CA THR A 621 20.63 -1.57 0.23
C THR A 621 21.53 -0.52 -0.46
N SER A 622 22.82 -0.76 -0.52
CA SER A 622 23.78 0.03 -1.29
C SER A 622 24.90 -0.86 -1.84
N PRO A 623 25.63 -0.47 -2.89
CA PRO A 623 26.82 -1.16 -3.35
C PRO A 623 27.85 -1.37 -2.23
N GLN A 624 27.97 -0.39 -1.33
CA GLN A 624 28.85 -0.44 -0.18
C GLN A 624 28.39 -1.49 0.84
N THR A 625 27.11 -1.53 1.21
CA THR A 625 26.56 -2.54 2.11
C THR A 625 26.76 -3.95 1.56
N VAL A 626 26.54 -4.14 0.25
CA VAL A 626 26.76 -5.44 -0.41
C VAL A 626 28.23 -5.83 -0.35
N ALA A 627 29.16 -4.88 -0.54
CA ALA A 627 30.61 -5.14 -0.46
C ALA A 627 31.09 -5.41 0.98
N GLN A 628 30.44 -4.80 1.98
CA GLN A 628 30.75 -4.98 3.41
C GLN A 628 30.17 -6.26 4.00
N ASN A 629 29.23 -6.91 3.33
CA ASN A 629 28.74 -8.22 3.71
C ASN A 629 29.53 -9.30 2.95
N GLY A 630 30.24 -10.15 3.65
CA GLY A 630 31.08 -11.20 3.04
C GLY A 630 30.31 -12.19 2.14
N MET A 631 28.98 -12.32 2.35
CA MET A 631 28.07 -13.09 1.49
C MET A 631 27.25 -12.20 0.54
N GLY A 632 27.51 -10.90 0.49
CA GLY A 632 26.71 -9.95 -0.25
C GLY A 632 26.52 -10.29 -1.73
N SER A 633 27.59 -10.70 -2.42
CA SER A 633 27.50 -11.14 -3.82
C SER A 633 26.65 -12.40 -3.98
N GLN A 634 26.71 -13.33 -3.04
CA GLN A 634 25.90 -14.55 -3.06
C GLN A 634 24.42 -14.24 -2.83
N ILE A 635 24.12 -13.32 -1.91
CA ILE A 635 22.74 -12.84 -1.67
C ILE A 635 22.16 -12.21 -2.93
N ILE A 636 22.91 -11.34 -3.62
CA ILE A 636 22.47 -10.71 -4.87
C ILE A 636 22.23 -11.76 -5.97
N GLU A 637 23.07 -12.78 -6.08
CA GLU A 637 22.87 -13.87 -7.05
C GLU A 637 21.62 -14.71 -6.70
N LYS A 638 21.36 -14.99 -5.42
CA LYS A 638 20.13 -15.67 -5.01
C LYS A 638 18.89 -14.84 -5.37
N ILE A 639 18.91 -13.54 -5.16
CA ILE A 639 17.82 -12.63 -5.57
C ILE A 639 17.55 -12.78 -7.07
N LYS A 640 18.59 -12.73 -7.89
CA LYS A 640 18.49 -12.91 -9.34
C LYS A 640 17.84 -14.25 -9.71
N GLN A 641 18.30 -15.34 -9.11
CA GLN A 641 17.81 -16.70 -9.41
C GLN A 641 16.32 -16.85 -9.07
N TRP A 642 15.95 -16.47 -7.87
CA TRP A 642 14.56 -16.58 -7.40
C TRP A 642 13.62 -15.64 -8.15
N GLU A 643 14.01 -14.39 -8.34
CA GLU A 643 13.16 -13.41 -9.03
C GLU A 643 13.01 -13.76 -10.52
N THR A 644 14.08 -14.22 -11.18
CA THR A 644 14.00 -14.72 -12.55
C THR A 644 13.04 -15.91 -12.65
N ALA A 645 13.12 -16.88 -11.74
CA ALA A 645 12.21 -18.01 -11.70
C ALA A 645 10.75 -17.57 -11.47
N ARG A 646 10.52 -16.64 -10.51
CA ARG A 646 9.19 -16.12 -10.20
C ARG A 646 8.58 -15.37 -11.39
N MET A 647 9.32 -14.44 -11.97
CA MET A 647 8.83 -13.61 -13.10
C MET A 647 8.58 -14.45 -14.36
N ASN A 648 9.24 -15.60 -14.52
CA ASN A 648 8.97 -16.55 -15.58
C ASN A 648 7.89 -17.59 -15.23
N GLY A 649 7.19 -17.43 -14.10
CA GLY A 649 6.09 -18.32 -13.70
C GLY A 649 6.52 -19.75 -13.39
N ALA A 650 7.77 -19.96 -12.95
CA ALA A 650 8.34 -21.31 -12.74
C ALA A 650 7.74 -22.05 -11.54
N PHE A 651 7.10 -21.36 -10.58
CA PHE A 651 6.52 -21.96 -9.39
C PHE A 651 5.06 -22.39 -9.63
N PRO A 652 4.78 -23.71 -9.67
CA PRO A 652 3.41 -24.20 -9.88
C PRO A 652 2.52 -23.92 -8.66
N GLU A 653 1.22 -23.78 -8.88
CA GLU A 653 0.23 -23.50 -7.82
C GLU A 653 0.28 -24.49 -6.66
N SER A 654 0.60 -25.76 -6.93
CA SER A 654 0.71 -26.81 -5.90
C SER A 654 1.85 -26.58 -4.89
N LEU A 655 2.90 -25.84 -5.26
CA LEU A 655 4.02 -25.52 -4.36
C LEU A 655 3.80 -24.24 -3.56
N LYS A 656 2.98 -23.31 -4.05
CA LYS A 656 2.79 -21.99 -3.42
C LYS A 656 2.36 -22.07 -1.95
N PRO A 657 1.41 -22.94 -1.54
CA PRO A 657 1.05 -23.05 -0.11
C PRO A 657 2.21 -23.40 0.81
N ALA A 658 3.13 -24.27 0.36
CA ALA A 658 4.32 -24.62 1.15
C ALA A 658 5.33 -23.45 1.23
N LEU A 659 5.49 -22.70 0.14
CA LEU A 659 6.36 -21.55 0.07
C LEU A 659 5.84 -20.35 0.90
N GLN A 660 4.54 -20.25 1.13
CA GLN A 660 3.90 -19.22 1.95
C GLN A 660 4.13 -19.41 3.45
N GLN A 661 4.36 -20.65 3.91
CA GLN A 661 4.51 -20.95 5.33
C GLN A 661 5.82 -20.41 5.89
N ILE A 662 5.76 -19.58 6.94
CA ILE A 662 6.93 -18.88 7.51
C ILE A 662 7.95 -19.82 8.14
N GLN A 663 7.52 -21.00 8.60
CA GLN A 663 8.38 -22.03 9.19
C GLN A 663 9.12 -22.89 8.15
N ASN A 664 8.72 -22.81 6.88
CA ASN A 664 9.34 -23.62 5.82
C ASN A 664 10.53 -22.86 5.24
N GLU A 665 11.63 -23.58 5.09
CA GLU A 665 12.86 -23.08 4.47
C GLU A 665 13.06 -23.78 3.11
N PHE A 666 13.68 -23.06 2.18
CA PHE A 666 13.98 -23.57 0.84
C PHE A 666 15.31 -23.02 0.34
N GLU A 667 15.97 -23.77 -0.53
CA GLU A 667 17.12 -23.34 -1.33
C GLU A 667 16.78 -23.46 -2.81
N LEU A 668 17.18 -22.49 -3.60
CA LEU A 668 17.03 -22.49 -5.05
C LEU A 668 18.37 -22.37 -5.74
N GLU A 669 18.58 -23.23 -6.73
CA GLU A 669 19.79 -23.19 -7.58
C GLU A 669 19.38 -23.19 -9.05
N SER A 670 19.99 -22.33 -9.87
CA SER A 670 19.85 -22.36 -11.32
C SER A 670 20.72 -23.47 -11.93
N THR A 671 20.21 -24.11 -12.97
CA THR A 671 20.98 -25.10 -13.72
C THR A 671 21.50 -24.51 -15.04
N PRO A 672 22.57 -25.09 -15.65
CA PRO A 672 23.07 -24.65 -16.95
C PRO A 672 22.02 -24.71 -18.07
N GLU A 673 21.01 -25.57 -17.92
CA GLU A 673 19.93 -25.76 -18.90
C GLU A 673 18.82 -24.70 -18.79
N GLY A 674 18.97 -23.68 -17.92
CA GLY A 674 17.97 -22.62 -17.72
C GLY A 674 16.73 -23.07 -16.96
N THR A 675 16.87 -24.12 -16.14
CA THR A 675 15.88 -24.56 -15.16
C THR A 675 16.35 -24.27 -13.73
N TRP A 676 15.52 -24.56 -12.74
CA TRP A 676 15.89 -24.34 -11.32
C TRP A 676 15.63 -25.62 -10.53
N LEU A 677 16.47 -25.87 -9.53
CA LEU A 677 16.31 -26.93 -8.54
C LEU A 677 15.88 -26.32 -7.22
N LEU A 678 14.62 -26.53 -6.83
CA LEU A 678 14.08 -26.11 -5.53
C LEU A 678 14.22 -27.26 -4.53
N ARG A 679 14.95 -27.04 -3.43
CA ARG A 679 15.12 -27.98 -2.33
C ARG A 679 14.39 -27.51 -1.09
N PRO A 680 13.49 -28.28 -0.49
CA PRO A 680 12.99 -27.99 0.85
C PRO A 680 14.10 -28.23 1.90
N VAL A 681 14.19 -27.34 2.87
CA VAL A 681 15.14 -27.43 3.99
C VAL A 681 14.34 -27.64 5.27
N TYR A 682 14.67 -28.70 5.98
CA TYR A 682 14.21 -28.85 7.35
C TYR A 682 15.20 -28.16 8.29
N SER A 683 14.77 -27.13 9.01
CA SER A 683 15.57 -26.32 9.89
C SER A 683 15.04 -26.45 11.33
N PHE A 684 15.93 -26.68 12.27
CA PHE A 684 15.66 -26.75 13.70
C PHE A 684 16.50 -25.70 14.40
N LYS A 685 15.85 -24.69 14.98
CA LYS A 685 16.52 -23.54 15.59
C LYS A 685 16.32 -23.54 17.11
N LYS A 686 17.38 -23.32 17.85
CA LYS A 686 17.36 -23.21 19.31
C LYS A 686 18.32 -22.13 19.78
N ASP A 687 17.85 -21.34 20.75
CA ASP A 687 18.71 -20.50 21.57
C ASP A 687 19.26 -21.35 22.72
N HIS A 688 20.56 -21.31 22.90
CA HIS A 688 21.22 -21.95 24.01
C HIS A 688 21.81 -20.90 24.97
N GLN A 689 21.28 -20.84 26.16
CA GLN A 689 21.79 -19.97 27.23
C GLN A 689 22.46 -20.83 28.30
N HIS A 690 23.61 -20.40 28.75
CA HIS A 690 24.38 -21.12 29.73
C HIS A 690 24.08 -20.60 31.13
N ASN A 691 23.78 -21.54 32.06
CA ASN A 691 23.44 -21.22 33.44
C ASN A 691 24.49 -21.76 34.46
N GLU A 692 25.67 -22.17 33.98
CA GLU A 692 26.69 -22.78 34.81
C GLU A 692 27.86 -21.85 35.12
N GLN A 693 28.74 -22.25 36.04
CA GLN A 693 29.87 -21.41 36.43
C GLN A 693 30.94 -21.38 35.32
N PRO A 694 31.64 -20.24 35.13
CA PRO A 694 32.72 -20.12 34.14
C PRO A 694 33.78 -21.23 34.33
N GLY A 695 34.26 -21.78 33.22
CA GLY A 695 35.25 -22.84 33.16
C GLY A 695 34.71 -24.27 33.26
N MET A 696 33.42 -24.47 33.50
CA MET A 696 32.78 -25.78 33.38
C MET A 696 32.29 -26.03 31.96
N ILE A 697 32.29 -27.30 31.54
CA ILE A 697 31.70 -27.67 30.20
C ILE A 697 30.20 -27.71 30.33
N ALA A 698 29.53 -26.93 29.54
CA ALA A 698 28.07 -26.95 29.36
C ALA A 698 27.67 -27.85 28.20
N PHE A 699 26.72 -28.74 28.46
CA PHE A 699 26.13 -29.56 27.42
C PHE A 699 24.64 -29.27 27.32
N SER A 700 24.14 -29.11 26.06
CA SER A 700 22.69 -29.14 25.77
C SER A 700 22.41 -30.26 24.81
N THR A 701 21.43 -31.07 25.15
CA THR A 701 20.96 -32.18 24.32
C THR A 701 19.70 -31.77 23.56
N TYR A 702 19.70 -31.97 22.27
CA TYR A 702 18.58 -31.68 21.36
C TYR A 702 18.12 -32.95 20.66
N GLU A 703 16.82 -33.20 20.67
CA GLU A 703 16.23 -34.19 19.76
C GLU A 703 15.98 -33.53 18.40
N PHE A 704 16.65 -33.98 17.36
CA PHE A 704 16.49 -33.55 16.00
C PHE A 704 15.87 -34.68 15.17
N ASN A 705 14.82 -34.39 14.40
CA ASN A 705 14.18 -35.40 13.56
C ASN A 705 14.47 -35.11 12.08
N ASN A 706 15.40 -35.86 11.47
CA ASN A 706 15.67 -35.75 10.04
C ASN A 706 14.52 -36.38 9.22
N PRO A 707 13.71 -35.59 8.49
CA PRO A 707 12.61 -36.13 7.68
C PRO A 707 13.08 -36.75 6.35
N TYR A 708 14.33 -36.54 5.94
CA TYR A 708 14.89 -36.87 4.65
C TYR A 708 15.83 -38.09 4.70
N ASP A 709 16.34 -38.49 3.54
CA ASP A 709 17.29 -39.59 3.41
C ASP A 709 18.60 -39.27 4.17
N SER A 710 19.42 -40.28 4.37
CA SER A 710 20.71 -40.19 5.05
C SER A 710 21.64 -39.20 4.35
N GLN A 711 22.16 -38.25 5.09
CA GLN A 711 22.97 -37.13 4.60
C GLN A 711 23.86 -36.54 5.71
N PRO A 712 24.90 -35.76 5.37
CA PRO A 712 25.60 -34.94 6.37
C PRO A 712 24.65 -33.93 7.03
N LEU A 713 24.69 -33.84 8.33
CA LEU A 713 23.96 -32.82 9.11
C LEU A 713 24.63 -31.46 8.87
N GLN A 714 23.94 -30.53 8.27
CA GLN A 714 24.37 -29.14 8.16
C GLN A 714 24.02 -28.37 9.45
N PHE A 715 24.85 -27.39 9.80
CA PHE A 715 24.58 -26.57 10.99
C PHE A 715 25.16 -25.15 10.87
N ILE A 716 24.52 -24.24 11.63
CA ILE A 716 24.98 -22.88 11.87
C ILE A 716 24.99 -22.67 13.38
N ILE A 717 26.14 -22.32 13.95
CA ILE A 717 26.28 -21.99 15.38
C ILE A 717 26.79 -20.56 15.48
N ARG A 718 25.98 -19.66 16.03
CA ARG A 718 26.31 -18.24 16.16
C ARG A 718 26.50 -17.88 17.63
N SER A 719 27.61 -17.23 17.96
CA SER A 719 27.84 -16.63 19.28
C SER A 719 27.09 -15.28 19.33
N THR A 720 26.06 -15.24 20.20
CA THR A 720 25.23 -14.05 20.42
C THR A 720 25.42 -13.43 21.80
N GLY A 721 26.20 -14.08 22.66
CA GLY A 721 26.58 -13.59 24.00
C GLY A 721 27.65 -12.51 23.95
N LYS A 722 27.97 -11.96 25.11
CA LYS A 722 29.08 -11.01 25.31
C LYS A 722 30.41 -11.69 25.67
N SER A 723 30.39 -12.97 26.01
CA SER A 723 31.54 -13.77 26.34
C SER A 723 31.83 -14.84 25.30
N PRO A 724 33.09 -15.18 24.99
CA PRO A 724 33.44 -16.22 24.02
C PRO A 724 32.99 -17.61 24.53
N ALA A 725 32.63 -18.47 23.58
CA ALA A 725 32.48 -19.91 23.80
C ALA A 725 33.81 -20.61 23.49
N ILE A 726 34.28 -21.45 24.46
CA ILE A 726 35.57 -22.11 24.40
C ILE A 726 35.36 -23.61 24.23
N ASP A 727 36.24 -24.27 23.44
CA ASP A 727 36.17 -25.71 23.15
C ASP A 727 34.75 -26.13 22.69
N VAL A 728 34.25 -25.45 21.62
CA VAL A 728 32.94 -25.75 21.07
C VAL A 728 32.96 -27.13 20.42
N THR A 729 32.10 -28.03 20.93
CA THR A 729 31.98 -29.42 20.45
C THR A 729 30.58 -29.75 20.02
N LEU A 730 30.46 -30.65 19.04
CA LEU A 730 29.20 -31.21 18.61
C LEU A 730 29.28 -32.75 18.64
N GLU A 731 28.39 -33.37 19.38
CA GLU A 731 28.27 -34.82 19.44
C GLU A 731 26.97 -35.28 18.77
N ILE A 732 27.07 -36.33 17.95
CA ILE A 732 25.96 -36.88 17.19
C ILE A 732 25.72 -38.32 17.68
N ASN A 733 24.51 -38.59 18.25
CA ASN A 733 24.03 -39.91 18.68
C ASN A 733 24.96 -40.62 19.70
N GLY A 734 25.76 -39.89 20.45
CA GLY A 734 26.74 -40.47 21.42
C GLY A 734 27.88 -41.22 20.75
N ALA A 735 28.04 -41.20 19.44
CA ALA A 735 29.01 -42.00 18.71
C ALA A 735 30.22 -41.20 18.23
N THR A 736 30.04 -39.93 17.90
CA THR A 736 31.10 -39.08 17.33
C THR A 736 31.04 -37.71 17.96
N THR A 737 32.10 -37.31 18.67
CA THR A 737 32.31 -35.96 19.18
C THR A 737 33.27 -35.23 18.23
N LEU A 738 32.88 -34.06 17.76
CA LEU A 738 33.64 -33.21 16.87
C LEU A 738 34.07 -31.96 17.61
N ASP A 739 35.38 -31.68 17.64
CA ASP A 739 35.93 -30.41 18.11
C ASP A 739 35.78 -29.39 16.97
N LEU A 740 34.83 -28.44 17.12
CA LEU A 740 34.50 -27.48 16.05
C LEU A 740 35.41 -26.25 16.10
N LYS A 741 35.65 -25.72 17.27
CA LYS A 741 36.44 -24.49 17.47
C LYS A 741 36.94 -24.36 18.91
N SER A 742 38.22 -24.05 19.05
CA SER A 742 38.82 -23.80 20.38
C SER A 742 38.28 -22.53 21.04
N THR A 743 38.00 -21.50 20.26
CA THR A 743 37.39 -20.24 20.76
C THR A 743 36.50 -19.64 19.69
N LEU A 744 35.20 -19.48 20.00
CA LEU A 744 34.23 -18.77 19.19
C LEU A 744 33.88 -17.44 19.87
N LYS A 745 34.35 -16.34 19.31
CA LYS A 745 34.17 -14.99 19.88
C LYS A 745 32.73 -14.48 19.71
N PRO A 746 32.31 -13.50 20.53
CA PRO A 746 31.03 -12.81 20.33
C PRO A 746 30.90 -12.28 18.88
N GLY A 747 29.74 -12.55 18.27
CA GLY A 747 29.46 -12.19 16.89
C GLY A 747 29.94 -13.21 15.84
N GLU A 748 30.92 -14.08 16.14
CA GLU A 748 31.35 -15.10 15.19
C GLU A 748 30.30 -16.20 14.97
N THR A 749 30.32 -16.75 13.76
CA THR A 749 29.43 -17.82 13.31
C THR A 749 30.23 -18.98 12.72
N LEU A 750 30.00 -20.20 13.21
CA LEU A 750 30.45 -21.45 12.59
C LEU A 750 29.36 -21.94 11.65
N LYS A 751 29.74 -22.26 10.39
CA LYS A 751 28.81 -22.79 9.40
C LYS A 751 29.41 -23.98 8.68
N TYR A 752 28.64 -25.07 8.65
CA TYR A 752 28.91 -26.26 7.85
C TYR A 752 27.75 -26.52 6.91
N SER A 753 28.00 -26.52 5.60
CA SER A 753 26.98 -26.63 4.54
C SER A 753 26.99 -27.99 3.82
N GLY A 754 27.63 -29.02 4.39
CA GLY A 754 27.68 -30.36 3.76
C GLY A 754 28.70 -30.53 2.64
N ASN A 755 29.73 -29.68 2.63
CA ASN A 755 30.75 -29.62 1.58
C ASN A 755 32.19 -29.91 2.08
N SER A 756 32.31 -30.69 3.17
CA SER A 756 33.58 -31.08 3.78
C SER A 756 34.39 -29.92 4.38
N GLU A 757 33.77 -28.75 4.57
CA GLU A 757 34.41 -27.55 5.12
C GLU A 757 33.58 -26.93 6.23
N LEU A 758 34.21 -26.71 7.38
CA LEU A 758 33.67 -25.89 8.46
C LEU A 758 34.29 -24.50 8.40
N ILE A 759 33.46 -23.50 8.22
CA ILE A 759 33.92 -22.13 8.04
C ILE A 759 33.49 -21.28 9.26
N THR A 760 34.43 -20.49 9.76
CA THR A 760 34.16 -19.45 10.77
C THR A 760 34.01 -18.11 10.05
N TYR A 761 32.95 -17.42 10.34
CA TYR A 761 32.67 -16.06 9.83
C TYR A 761 32.65 -15.07 10.99
N ASP A 762 33.00 -13.80 10.69
CA ASP A 762 32.70 -12.69 11.60
C ASP A 762 31.23 -12.27 11.55
N ASP A 763 30.86 -11.22 12.29
CA ASP A 763 29.48 -10.70 12.35
C ASP A 763 28.96 -10.17 11.01
N SER A 764 29.84 -9.84 10.08
CA SER A 764 29.53 -9.37 8.73
C SER A 764 29.77 -10.43 7.64
N TRP A 765 29.82 -11.69 8.02
CA TRP A 765 29.96 -12.83 7.12
C TRP A 765 31.29 -12.89 6.33
N HIS A 766 32.35 -12.20 6.78
CA HIS A 766 33.69 -12.44 6.20
C HIS A 766 34.29 -13.68 6.80
N GLU A 767 34.83 -14.51 5.95
CA GLU A 767 35.54 -15.73 6.35
C GLU A 767 36.77 -15.40 7.20
N GLN A 768 36.84 -15.96 8.39
CA GLN A 768 37.95 -15.80 9.33
C GLN A 768 38.84 -17.04 9.36
N ASP A 769 38.26 -18.21 9.17
CA ASP A 769 38.97 -19.49 9.26
C ASP A 769 38.18 -20.58 8.51
N ARG A 770 38.91 -21.57 8.00
CA ARG A 770 38.36 -22.72 7.25
C ARG A 770 39.06 -23.98 7.65
N ILE A 771 38.30 -24.97 8.12
CA ILE A 771 38.81 -26.23 8.61
C ILE A 771 38.18 -27.36 7.79
N PRO A 772 38.98 -28.30 7.21
CA PRO A 772 38.40 -29.48 6.58
C PRO A 772 37.77 -30.39 7.63
N ILE A 773 36.59 -30.91 7.31
CA ILE A 773 35.85 -31.83 8.17
C ILE A 773 35.43 -33.06 7.36
N ASN A 774 35.49 -34.23 7.99
CA ASN A 774 35.05 -35.46 7.32
C ASN A 774 33.52 -35.58 7.39
N ASP A 775 32.85 -35.46 6.24
CA ASP A 775 31.40 -35.54 6.11
C ASP A 775 30.79 -36.83 6.70
N GLN A 776 31.55 -37.92 6.73
CA GLN A 776 31.09 -39.19 7.32
C GLN A 776 30.86 -39.07 8.83
N ASN A 777 31.61 -38.20 9.49
CA ASN A 777 31.44 -37.92 10.93
C ASN A 777 30.16 -37.11 11.24
N LEU A 778 29.61 -36.46 10.24
CA LEU A 778 28.38 -35.65 10.35
C LEU A 778 27.18 -36.37 9.74
N LYS A 779 27.34 -37.61 9.23
CA LYS A 779 26.27 -38.33 8.59
C LYS A 779 25.20 -38.76 9.58
N ILE A 780 23.96 -38.36 9.29
CA ILE A 780 22.77 -38.75 10.05
C ILE A 780 21.79 -39.53 9.18
N ASN A 781 21.08 -40.46 9.79
CA ASN A 781 20.03 -41.22 9.12
C ASN A 781 18.67 -40.47 9.19
N ARG A 782 17.70 -41.01 8.46
CA ARG A 782 16.31 -40.56 8.59
C ARG A 782 15.76 -40.91 9.98
N GLY A 783 14.97 -40.02 10.56
CA GLY A 783 14.31 -40.21 11.85
C GLY A 783 15.00 -39.43 12.99
N LYS A 784 14.76 -39.86 14.21
CA LYS A 784 15.26 -39.17 15.42
C LYS A 784 16.79 -39.30 15.54
N GLN A 785 17.40 -38.19 15.89
CA GLN A 785 18.83 -38.03 16.19
C GLN A 785 18.97 -37.30 17.50
N THR A 786 20.03 -37.61 18.25
CA THR A 786 20.41 -36.89 19.47
C THR A 786 21.64 -36.04 19.15
N ILE A 787 21.54 -34.75 19.33
CA ILE A 787 22.60 -33.79 19.08
C ILE A 787 22.96 -33.12 20.40
N ASN A 788 24.23 -33.27 20.84
CA ASN A 788 24.76 -32.59 22.01
C ASN A 788 25.68 -31.45 21.56
N LEU A 789 25.40 -30.23 22.00
CA LEU A 789 26.26 -29.06 21.84
C LEU A 789 26.95 -28.80 23.16
N GLY A 790 28.29 -28.81 23.17
CA GLY A 790 29.11 -28.56 24.36
C GLY A 790 30.06 -27.37 24.15
N TYR A 791 30.31 -26.61 25.20
CA TYR A 791 31.33 -25.58 25.25
C TYR A 791 31.64 -25.14 26.68
N ARG A 792 32.79 -24.50 26.87
CA ARG A 792 33.15 -23.74 28.08
C ARG A 792 33.05 -22.23 27.75
N PHE A 793 33.04 -21.39 28.76
CA PHE A 793 33.09 -19.96 28.63
C PHE A 793 33.95 -19.29 29.70
N GLU A 794 34.41 -18.08 29.36
CA GLU A 794 35.05 -17.15 30.27
C GLU A 794 34.19 -15.88 30.32
N GLY A 795 33.69 -15.49 31.49
CA GLY A 795 32.81 -14.34 31.67
C GLY A 795 31.40 -14.73 32.09
N ASN A 796 30.45 -13.76 32.03
CA ASN A 796 29.15 -13.89 32.65
C ASN A 796 27.95 -13.98 31.71
N GLU A 797 28.13 -13.81 30.39
CA GLU A 797 27.02 -13.74 29.42
C GLU A 797 27.33 -14.52 28.12
N PRO A 798 27.62 -15.83 28.19
CA PRO A 798 27.74 -16.64 26.98
C PRO A 798 26.34 -16.96 26.43
N ALA A 799 26.16 -16.89 25.13
CA ALA A 799 24.94 -17.34 24.45
C ALA A 799 25.28 -17.83 23.04
N LEU A 800 24.69 -18.95 22.64
CA LEU A 800 24.80 -19.48 21.30
C LEU A 800 23.42 -19.65 20.68
N LYS A 801 23.32 -19.42 19.39
CA LYS A 801 22.17 -19.85 18.57
C LYS A 801 22.61 -21.04 17.73
N LEU A 802 21.84 -22.12 17.80
CA LEU A 802 22.05 -23.35 17.03
C LEU A 802 20.95 -23.48 15.97
N GLU A 803 21.36 -23.66 14.72
CA GLU A 803 20.48 -24.10 13.64
C GLU A 803 21.02 -25.39 13.04
N LEU A 804 20.21 -26.47 13.06
CA LEU A 804 20.50 -27.74 12.43
C LEU A 804 19.66 -27.84 11.15
N ARG A 805 20.27 -28.32 10.04
CA ARG A 805 19.62 -28.30 8.73
C ARG A 805 19.82 -29.61 7.99
N THR A 806 18.78 -30.06 7.30
CA THR A 806 18.83 -31.16 6.31
C THR A 806 18.06 -30.81 5.06
N LEU A 807 18.48 -31.34 3.92
CA LEU A 807 17.96 -31.04 2.59
C LEU A 807 17.06 -32.15 2.07
N GLY A 808 15.90 -31.79 1.55
CA GLY A 808 15.03 -32.70 0.84
C GLY A 808 15.45 -32.91 -0.63
N LYS A 809 14.76 -33.82 -1.31
CA LYS A 809 14.97 -34.05 -2.75
C LYS A 809 14.61 -32.79 -3.53
N PRO A 810 15.41 -32.42 -4.54
CA PRO A 810 15.10 -31.25 -5.36
C PRO A 810 13.90 -31.50 -6.25
N THR A 811 13.10 -30.46 -6.45
CA THR A 811 12.08 -30.38 -7.49
C THR A 811 12.60 -29.52 -8.63
N THR A 812 12.57 -30.04 -9.86
CA THR A 812 12.97 -29.25 -11.04
C THR A 812 11.84 -28.31 -11.45
N LEU A 813 12.15 -27.02 -11.53
CA LEU A 813 11.24 -25.98 -11.98
C LEU A 813 11.63 -25.54 -13.40
N LYS A 814 10.62 -25.23 -14.22
CA LYS A 814 10.80 -24.74 -15.60
C LYS A 814 9.98 -23.49 -15.81
N ALA A 815 10.49 -22.57 -16.62
CA ALA A 815 9.73 -21.41 -17.05
C ALA A 815 8.42 -21.83 -17.74
N LYS A 816 7.34 -21.09 -17.48
CA LYS A 816 6.05 -21.22 -18.17
C LYS A 816 5.83 -20.14 -19.23
N ARG A 817 6.63 -19.05 -19.18
CA ARG A 817 6.55 -17.89 -20.07
C ARG A 817 7.77 -17.77 -20.95
#